data_1dea184b993c76a1687e06f595092eda
#
_entry.id   1dea184b993c76a1687e06f595092eda
#
_cell.length_a   1.000
_cell.length_b   1.000
_cell.length_c   1.000
_cell.angle_alpha   90.00
_cell.angle_beta   90.00
_cell.angle_gamma   90.00
#
_symmetry.space_group_name_H-M   'P 1'
#
loop_
_entity.id
_entity.type
_entity.pdbx_description
1 polymer ?
#
loop_
_entity_poly.entity_id
_entity_poly.type
_entity_poly.pdbx_seq_one_letter_code
_entity_poly.pdbx_strand_id
1 'polypeptide(L)'
;MVFTANAGLVLGENAVLSRFLHKERQGEEPHFKKWFENNGFTVHELPQDLPFEGAGDALLDREGRWLWAGYGFRSELDSHPYLAKWLDIEVLSLRLIDERFYHLDTCFCPLANGYLLYYPGAFDSYSNRLIEMRVAPEKRIAIKEADAINFACNAVNVESIVIMNKASDNLKARLAEVNFQVIETPLTEFLKAGGAAKCLTLRVTEPVREEIHATTQVESRIIRMQGHLLDSGLINRALDLIVDNGGSFKVLNFHLGEQRQSTSDAQVSVSAPSHEVMETIFSHLIDLGAVNLPEDERDAKLQPVEQNGVAPDDFYVSTIYPTEVRINGEWVKVKNQRMDGAIAVTQTPKGLVAKCKILRDLEVGEEVVVDVQGIRTIRKTESREKRNAEEFSFMSAGVSSERRVELVVEQVAWELRKIRDTGGKVVVTAGPVVIHTGGGEHLSHLIREGYVQALLGGNAIAVHDIEQSIMGTSLGVDMSRGIAVRGGHRHHLKAINTIRAHGSIAKAVEAGVIPNGVMYECVKNNVPFCLAGSIRDDGPLPDTQMDLIKAQTEYAELLEGTEMILMLSTMLHSIGVGNMTPAGVKMVCVDINPAVVTKLSDRGSVESVGVVTDVGLFLSLLVQQLDKLTSPYTAEVI
;
A
#
# COMPACT_ATOMS: atom_id res chain seq x y z
N MET A 1 -24.13 -41.48 -3.39
CA MET A 1 -23.59 -41.15 -2.07
C MET A 1 -22.32 -41.96 -1.71
N VAL A 2 -21.36 -42.02 -2.64
CA VAL A 2 -20.10 -42.77 -2.38
C VAL A 2 -19.10 -41.93 -1.61
N PHE A 3 -18.99 -40.64 -1.94
CA PHE A 3 -18.06 -39.72 -1.32
C PHE A 3 -18.73 -39.02 -0.12
N THR A 4 -18.61 -39.62 1.05
CA THR A 4 -19.27 -39.15 2.28
C THR A 4 -18.63 -37.91 2.89
N ALA A 5 -17.38 -37.56 2.53
CA ALA A 5 -16.78 -36.30 2.92
C ALA A 5 -17.65 -35.08 2.55
N ASN A 6 -18.32 -35.14 1.39
CA ASN A 6 -19.20 -34.10 0.92
C ASN A 6 -20.63 -34.13 1.50
N ALA A 7 -20.92 -34.95 2.52
CA ALA A 7 -22.24 -34.93 3.17
C ALA A 7 -22.47 -33.63 3.95
N GLY A 8 -21.44 -33.10 4.53
CA GLY A 8 -21.44 -31.90 5.34
C GLY A 8 -20.14 -31.74 6.10
N LEU A 9 -20.10 -30.77 7.00
CA LEU A 9 -19.01 -30.52 7.94
C LEU A 9 -19.56 -30.67 9.36
N VAL A 10 -18.87 -31.45 10.19
CA VAL A 10 -19.29 -31.69 11.59
C VAL A 10 -18.24 -31.15 12.55
N LEU A 11 -18.68 -30.37 13.55
CA LEU A 11 -17.86 -29.91 14.68
C LEU A 11 -18.72 -29.88 15.95
N GLY A 12 -18.35 -30.68 16.94
CA GLY A 12 -19.15 -30.89 18.15
C GLY A 12 -20.54 -31.44 17.82
N GLU A 13 -21.59 -30.77 18.28
CA GLU A 13 -22.99 -31.12 18.02
C GLU A 13 -23.55 -30.45 16.75
N ASN A 14 -22.77 -29.65 16.06
CA ASN A 14 -23.20 -28.91 14.88
C ASN A 14 -22.80 -29.63 13.59
N ALA A 15 -23.72 -29.72 12.64
CA ALA A 15 -23.49 -30.20 11.30
C ALA A 15 -23.92 -29.15 10.27
N VAL A 16 -23.00 -28.69 9.44
CA VAL A 16 -23.32 -27.82 8.29
C VAL A 16 -23.54 -28.69 7.07
N LEU A 17 -24.77 -28.72 6.59
CA LEU A 17 -25.17 -29.52 5.44
C LEU A 17 -24.54 -28.98 4.16
N SER A 18 -24.07 -29.87 3.29
CA SER A 18 -23.60 -29.45 1.97
C SER A 18 -24.70 -28.90 1.07
N ARG A 19 -24.34 -27.94 0.23
CA ARG A 19 -25.12 -27.46 -0.90
C ARG A 19 -24.33 -27.74 -2.17
N PHE A 20 -24.73 -28.76 -2.91
CA PHE A 20 -23.97 -29.18 -4.09
C PHE A 20 -24.15 -28.20 -5.26
N LEU A 21 -23.03 -27.79 -5.85
CA LEU A 21 -23.02 -27.01 -7.09
C LEU A 21 -23.68 -27.77 -8.25
N HIS A 22 -23.33 -29.06 -8.39
CA HIS A 22 -23.83 -29.90 -9.48
C HIS A 22 -25.17 -30.53 -9.15
N LYS A 23 -26.14 -30.36 -10.06
CA LYS A 23 -27.53 -30.85 -9.93
C LYS A 23 -27.62 -32.38 -9.69
N GLU A 24 -26.69 -33.14 -10.24
CA GLU A 24 -26.62 -34.59 -10.14
C GLU A 24 -26.42 -35.04 -8.70
N ARG A 25 -25.85 -34.17 -7.83
CA ARG A 25 -25.62 -34.48 -6.42
C ARG A 25 -26.62 -33.84 -5.46
N GLN A 26 -27.38 -32.84 -5.88
CA GLN A 26 -28.35 -32.15 -5.02
C GLN A 26 -29.39 -33.07 -4.41
N GLY A 27 -29.74 -34.16 -5.12
CA GLY A 27 -30.62 -35.22 -4.56
C GLY A 27 -30.05 -35.99 -3.36
N GLU A 28 -28.76 -35.85 -3.04
CA GLU A 28 -28.14 -36.45 -1.87
C GLU A 28 -28.43 -35.66 -0.58
N GLU A 29 -28.62 -34.33 -0.68
CA GLU A 29 -28.76 -33.41 0.46
C GLU A 29 -29.87 -33.82 1.46
N PRO A 30 -31.11 -34.13 1.05
CA PRO A 30 -32.16 -34.51 1.99
C PRO A 30 -31.84 -35.81 2.78
N HIS A 31 -31.07 -36.71 2.16
CA HIS A 31 -30.67 -37.96 2.81
C HIS A 31 -29.60 -37.71 3.87
N PHE A 32 -28.65 -36.86 3.58
CA PHE A 32 -27.61 -36.45 4.55
C PHE A 32 -28.22 -35.64 5.69
N LYS A 33 -29.13 -34.71 5.41
CA LYS A 33 -29.86 -33.96 6.44
C LYS A 33 -30.56 -34.88 7.42
N LYS A 34 -31.36 -35.81 6.89
CA LYS A 34 -32.08 -36.77 7.71
C LYS A 34 -31.16 -37.65 8.56
N TRP A 35 -29.98 -38.02 8.01
CA TRP A 35 -29.00 -38.78 8.74
C TRP A 35 -28.41 -38.00 9.92
N PHE A 36 -28.02 -36.76 9.71
CA PHE A 36 -27.50 -35.88 10.78
C PHE A 36 -28.53 -35.64 11.88
N GLU A 37 -29.76 -35.29 11.52
CA GLU A 37 -30.87 -35.08 12.46
C GLU A 37 -31.14 -36.34 13.30
N ASN A 38 -31.19 -37.50 12.67
CA ASN A 38 -31.43 -38.79 13.35
C ASN A 38 -30.27 -39.21 14.28
N ASN A 39 -29.08 -38.69 14.09
CA ASN A 39 -27.91 -38.93 14.91
C ASN A 39 -27.61 -37.81 15.93
N GLY A 40 -28.56 -36.90 16.14
CA GLY A 40 -28.53 -35.90 17.22
C GLY A 40 -27.75 -34.64 16.91
N PHE A 41 -27.40 -34.38 15.65
CA PHE A 41 -26.72 -33.14 15.27
C PHE A 41 -27.71 -32.02 15.04
N THR A 42 -27.30 -30.80 15.43
CA THR A 42 -27.97 -29.55 15.04
C THR A 42 -27.55 -29.23 13.60
N VAL A 43 -28.51 -29.32 12.66
CA VAL A 43 -28.22 -29.16 11.23
C VAL A 43 -28.39 -27.69 10.82
N HIS A 44 -27.33 -27.11 10.24
CA HIS A 44 -27.34 -25.79 9.64
C HIS A 44 -27.37 -25.89 8.11
N GLU A 45 -28.22 -25.11 7.47
CA GLU A 45 -28.39 -25.08 6.01
C GLU A 45 -28.03 -23.73 5.44
N LEU A 46 -27.15 -23.73 4.44
CA LEU A 46 -26.82 -22.53 3.65
C LEU A 46 -27.99 -22.13 2.73
N PRO A 47 -28.05 -20.86 2.26
CA PRO A 47 -28.96 -20.44 1.20
C PRO A 47 -28.88 -21.38 -0.02
N GLN A 48 -29.99 -21.52 -0.75
CA GLN A 48 -30.08 -22.48 -1.87
C GLN A 48 -29.11 -22.18 -3.03
N ASP A 49 -28.78 -20.94 -3.22
CA ASP A 49 -27.90 -20.42 -4.27
C ASP A 49 -26.43 -20.31 -3.85
N LEU A 50 -26.08 -20.77 -2.65
CA LEU A 50 -24.73 -20.67 -2.10
C LEU A 50 -24.08 -22.05 -1.94
N PRO A 51 -23.29 -22.51 -2.94
CA PRO A 51 -22.63 -23.82 -2.90
C PRO A 51 -21.60 -23.96 -1.79
N PHE A 52 -21.61 -25.12 -1.15
CA PHE A 52 -20.61 -25.58 -0.18
C PHE A 52 -20.60 -27.11 -0.14
N GLU A 53 -19.45 -27.74 -0.39
CA GLU A 53 -19.37 -29.20 -0.51
C GLU A 53 -18.72 -29.88 0.72
N GLY A 54 -19.08 -29.41 1.92
CA GLY A 54 -18.81 -30.09 3.20
C GLY A 54 -17.32 -30.23 3.53
N ALA A 55 -16.97 -31.38 4.14
CA ALA A 55 -15.59 -31.69 4.53
C ALA A 55 -14.68 -32.05 3.35
N GLY A 56 -15.16 -31.94 2.11
CA GLY A 56 -14.32 -31.87 0.90
C GLY A 56 -13.59 -30.54 0.80
N ASP A 57 -14.28 -29.43 1.16
CA ASP A 57 -13.75 -28.06 1.09
C ASP A 57 -13.51 -27.42 2.46
N ALA A 58 -13.83 -28.10 3.57
CA ALA A 58 -13.60 -27.58 4.91
C ALA A 58 -12.92 -28.62 5.80
N LEU A 59 -11.69 -28.32 6.24
CA LEU A 59 -10.84 -29.22 6.99
C LEU A 59 -10.37 -28.58 8.29
N LEU A 60 -10.71 -29.19 9.43
CA LEU A 60 -10.26 -28.70 10.72
C LEU A 60 -8.75 -28.88 10.89
N ASP A 61 -8.08 -27.87 11.38
CA ASP A 61 -6.72 -28.01 11.93
C ASP A 61 -6.73 -29.07 13.06
N ARG A 62 -5.74 -29.96 13.03
CA ARG A 62 -5.76 -31.11 13.94
C ARG A 62 -5.50 -30.75 15.41
N GLU A 63 -5.06 -29.51 15.67
CA GLU A 63 -4.99 -28.96 17.02
C GLU A 63 -6.26 -28.15 17.39
N GLY A 64 -7.26 -28.11 16.50
CA GLY A 64 -8.54 -27.44 16.73
C GLY A 64 -8.48 -25.90 16.76
N ARG A 65 -7.45 -25.30 16.18
CA ARG A 65 -7.23 -23.85 16.24
C ARG A 65 -8.09 -23.07 15.27
N TRP A 66 -8.28 -23.60 14.06
CA TRP A 66 -9.03 -22.96 12.97
C TRP A 66 -9.54 -23.99 11.96
N LEU A 67 -10.42 -23.54 11.09
CA LEU A 67 -10.95 -24.29 9.97
C LEU A 67 -10.33 -23.79 8.67
N TRP A 68 -9.66 -24.65 7.92
CA TRP A 68 -9.24 -24.39 6.55
C TRP A 68 -10.43 -24.58 5.62
N ALA A 69 -10.74 -23.59 4.78
CA ALA A 69 -11.87 -23.65 3.86
C ALA A 69 -11.46 -23.27 2.43
N GLY A 70 -11.63 -24.21 1.49
CA GLY A 70 -11.35 -24.06 0.07
C GLY A 70 -12.51 -23.41 -0.69
N TYR A 71 -12.19 -22.63 -1.72
CA TYR A 71 -13.18 -22.06 -2.63
C TYR A 71 -12.61 -21.91 -4.05
N GLY A 72 -13.50 -21.74 -5.03
CA GLY A 72 -13.15 -21.44 -6.43
C GLY A 72 -13.70 -22.43 -7.46
N PHE A 73 -13.97 -23.69 -7.10
CA PHE A 73 -14.53 -24.67 -8.03
C PHE A 73 -15.86 -25.25 -7.59
N ARG A 74 -16.01 -25.61 -6.32
CA ARG A 74 -17.18 -26.30 -5.79
C ARG A 74 -17.87 -25.56 -4.66
N SER A 75 -17.12 -24.88 -3.85
CA SER A 75 -17.62 -24.04 -2.76
C SER A 75 -17.34 -22.58 -3.05
N GLU A 76 -18.25 -21.71 -2.61
CA GLU A 76 -18.14 -20.25 -2.77
C GLU A 76 -17.61 -19.61 -1.49
N LEU A 77 -16.81 -18.54 -1.66
CA LEU A 77 -16.22 -17.79 -0.56
C LEU A 77 -17.27 -17.28 0.44
N ASP A 78 -18.44 -16.87 -0.06
CA ASP A 78 -19.54 -16.33 0.74
C ASP A 78 -20.17 -17.34 1.69
N SER A 79 -19.85 -18.66 1.56
CA SER A 79 -20.25 -19.70 2.52
C SER A 79 -19.43 -19.63 3.82
N HIS A 80 -18.18 -19.14 3.79
CA HIS A 80 -17.25 -19.17 4.91
C HIS A 80 -17.70 -18.36 6.14
N PRO A 81 -18.33 -17.19 6.01
CA PRO A 81 -18.89 -16.46 7.15
C PRO A 81 -19.97 -17.24 7.91
N TYR A 82 -20.76 -18.05 7.22
CA TYR A 82 -21.75 -18.92 7.85
C TYR A 82 -21.07 -20.03 8.66
N LEU A 83 -20.02 -20.66 8.12
CA LEU A 83 -19.22 -21.66 8.83
C LEU A 83 -18.63 -21.07 10.11
N ALA A 84 -17.98 -19.91 10.01
CA ALA A 84 -17.39 -19.22 11.15
C ALA A 84 -18.43 -18.94 12.25
N LYS A 85 -19.62 -18.46 11.85
CA LYS A 85 -20.71 -18.11 12.77
C LYS A 85 -21.32 -19.32 13.47
N TRP A 86 -21.61 -20.40 12.71
CA TRP A 86 -22.34 -21.55 13.26
C TRP A 86 -21.45 -22.49 14.07
N LEU A 87 -20.15 -22.54 13.72
CA LEU A 87 -19.20 -23.43 14.37
C LEU A 87 -18.34 -22.69 15.43
N ASP A 88 -18.50 -21.38 15.55
CA ASP A 88 -17.73 -20.51 16.45
C ASP A 88 -16.21 -20.75 16.34
N ILE A 89 -15.70 -20.75 15.11
CA ILE A 89 -14.30 -21.05 14.80
C ILE A 89 -13.76 -20.07 13.75
N GLU A 90 -12.46 -19.72 13.84
CA GLU A 90 -11.78 -18.96 12.79
C GLU A 90 -11.74 -19.77 11.50
N VAL A 91 -12.12 -19.15 10.37
CA VAL A 91 -12.09 -19.78 9.05
C VAL A 91 -11.02 -19.14 8.20
N LEU A 92 -10.07 -19.94 7.72
CA LEU A 92 -8.98 -19.53 6.83
C LEU A 92 -9.32 -19.94 5.40
N SER A 93 -9.60 -18.95 4.56
CA SER A 93 -10.05 -19.16 3.19
C SER A 93 -8.89 -19.38 2.24
N LEU A 94 -8.91 -20.50 1.50
CA LEU A 94 -7.87 -20.88 0.54
C LEU A 94 -8.46 -20.97 -0.87
N ARG A 95 -7.93 -20.20 -1.81
CA ARG A 95 -8.35 -20.22 -3.20
C ARG A 95 -7.67 -21.35 -3.96
N LEU A 96 -8.47 -22.22 -4.55
CA LEU A 96 -8.03 -23.27 -5.47
C LEU A 96 -7.95 -22.69 -6.89
N ILE A 97 -6.82 -22.94 -7.58
CA ILE A 97 -6.58 -22.43 -8.94
C ILE A 97 -6.31 -23.52 -9.97
N ASP A 98 -6.12 -24.76 -9.54
CA ASP A 98 -5.89 -25.91 -10.42
C ASP A 98 -7.13 -26.81 -10.43
N GLU A 99 -7.83 -26.89 -11.55
CA GLU A 99 -9.07 -27.64 -11.72
C GLU A 99 -8.95 -29.15 -11.45
N ARG A 100 -7.73 -29.70 -11.49
CA ARG A 100 -7.44 -31.10 -11.12
C ARG A 100 -7.69 -31.34 -9.64
N PHE A 101 -7.60 -30.30 -8.83
CA PHE A 101 -7.79 -30.32 -7.37
C PHE A 101 -8.99 -29.44 -7.00
N TYR A 102 -10.16 -29.85 -7.44
CA TYR A 102 -11.40 -29.08 -7.35
C TYR A 102 -12.03 -29.04 -5.94
N HIS A 103 -11.56 -29.86 -4.99
CA HIS A 103 -11.84 -29.78 -3.56
C HIS A 103 -10.53 -29.61 -2.77
N LEU A 104 -10.63 -28.96 -1.62
CA LEU A 104 -9.48 -28.75 -0.73
C LEU A 104 -8.85 -30.07 -0.28
N ASP A 105 -9.66 -31.08 0.06
CA ASP A 105 -9.19 -32.39 0.54
C ASP A 105 -8.40 -33.19 -0.51
N THR A 106 -8.42 -32.78 -1.78
CA THR A 106 -7.63 -33.44 -2.85
C THR A 106 -6.17 -33.02 -2.85
N CYS A 107 -5.87 -31.83 -2.32
CA CYS A 107 -4.52 -31.23 -2.34
C CYS A 107 -4.02 -30.76 -0.96
N PHE A 108 -4.79 -30.99 0.11
CA PHE A 108 -4.52 -30.46 1.44
C PHE A 108 -4.99 -31.43 2.53
N CYS A 109 -4.12 -31.80 3.46
CA CYS A 109 -4.41 -32.71 4.54
C CYS A 109 -3.77 -32.28 5.86
N PRO A 110 -4.52 -31.69 6.80
CA PRO A 110 -4.06 -31.46 8.16
C PRO A 110 -3.73 -32.78 8.86
N LEU A 111 -2.53 -32.88 9.44
CA LEU A 111 -2.03 -34.05 10.16
C LEU A 111 -1.93 -33.74 11.65
N ALA A 112 -1.88 -34.80 12.47
CA ALA A 112 -1.70 -34.70 13.91
C ALA A 112 -0.45 -33.86 14.27
N ASN A 113 -0.42 -33.32 15.50
CA ASN A 113 0.66 -32.48 16.03
C ASN A 113 0.94 -31.21 15.21
N GLY A 114 -0.08 -30.66 14.51
CA GLY A 114 -0.01 -29.44 13.73
C GLY A 114 0.80 -29.55 12.42
N TYR A 115 1.10 -30.76 11.95
CA TYR A 115 1.70 -30.97 10.64
C TYR A 115 0.68 -30.77 9.52
N LEU A 116 1.16 -30.39 8.35
CA LEU A 116 0.35 -30.19 7.16
C LEU A 116 1.00 -30.85 5.94
N LEU A 117 0.25 -31.71 5.27
CA LEU A 117 0.61 -32.28 3.98
C LEU A 117 -0.17 -31.53 2.88
N TYR A 118 0.50 -30.91 1.92
CA TYR A 118 -0.20 -30.11 0.90
C TYR A 118 0.58 -29.97 -0.40
N TYR A 119 -0.13 -29.67 -1.48
CA TYR A 119 0.45 -29.36 -2.79
C TYR A 119 0.35 -27.85 -3.08
N PRO A 120 1.47 -27.11 -3.00
CA PRO A 120 1.45 -25.63 -3.20
C PRO A 120 0.93 -25.18 -4.56
N GLY A 121 1.10 -26.00 -5.62
CA GLY A 121 0.66 -25.67 -6.98
C GLY A 121 -0.87 -25.61 -7.16
N ALA A 122 -1.64 -26.12 -6.21
CA ALA A 122 -3.10 -26.06 -6.25
C ALA A 122 -3.66 -24.69 -5.80
N PHE A 123 -2.84 -23.85 -5.17
CA PHE A 123 -3.27 -22.61 -4.52
C PHE A 123 -2.69 -21.36 -5.19
N ASP A 124 -3.40 -20.26 -5.10
CA ASP A 124 -2.86 -18.95 -5.47
C ASP A 124 -1.73 -18.50 -4.51
N SER A 125 -1.06 -17.42 -4.86
CA SER A 125 0.08 -16.90 -4.08
C SER A 125 -0.32 -16.43 -2.68
N TYR A 126 -1.53 -15.88 -2.54
CA TYR A 126 -2.07 -15.44 -1.25
C TYR A 126 -2.34 -16.62 -0.32
N SER A 127 -3.04 -17.65 -0.82
CA SER A 127 -3.33 -18.86 -0.04
C SER A 127 -2.07 -19.61 0.39
N ASN A 128 -1.06 -19.68 -0.49
CA ASN A 128 0.24 -20.25 -0.13
C ASN A 128 0.91 -19.46 1.01
N ARG A 129 0.90 -18.13 0.94
CA ARG A 129 1.45 -17.27 1.99
C ARG A 129 0.67 -17.45 3.31
N LEU A 130 -0.66 -17.55 3.26
CA LEU A 130 -1.48 -17.79 4.44
C LEU A 130 -1.13 -19.12 5.11
N ILE A 131 -0.94 -20.20 4.33
CA ILE A 131 -0.47 -21.50 4.83
C ILE A 131 0.90 -21.34 5.50
N GLU A 132 1.82 -20.61 4.86
CA GLU A 132 3.17 -20.37 5.37
C GLU A 132 3.20 -19.60 6.68
N MET A 133 2.28 -18.67 6.86
CA MET A 133 2.15 -17.89 8.10
C MET A 133 1.54 -18.68 9.25
N ARG A 134 0.61 -19.59 8.96
CA ARG A 134 -0.14 -20.34 9.99
C ARG A 134 0.51 -21.64 10.40
N VAL A 135 1.34 -22.22 9.55
CA VAL A 135 2.00 -23.50 9.82
C VAL A 135 3.51 -23.28 9.79
N ALA A 136 4.20 -23.63 10.88
CA ALA A 136 5.66 -23.48 10.97
C ALA A 136 6.40 -24.27 9.88
N PRO A 137 7.55 -23.75 9.36
CA PRO A 137 8.27 -24.38 8.25
C PRO A 137 8.59 -25.86 8.45
N GLU A 138 8.96 -26.26 9.66
CA GLU A 138 9.27 -27.64 10.03
C GLU A 138 8.06 -28.57 10.08
N LYS A 139 6.85 -28.00 10.12
CA LYS A 139 5.59 -28.75 10.13
C LYS A 139 4.92 -28.80 8.75
N ARG A 140 5.49 -28.14 7.74
CA ARG A 140 4.96 -28.11 6.37
C ARG A 140 5.60 -29.18 5.51
N ILE A 141 4.79 -30.13 5.04
CA ILE A 141 5.21 -31.20 4.13
C ILE A 141 4.63 -30.89 2.74
N ALA A 142 5.28 -29.97 2.02
CA ALA A 142 4.92 -29.69 0.65
C ALA A 142 5.29 -30.87 -0.25
N ILE A 143 4.33 -31.38 -1.05
CA ILE A 143 4.53 -32.51 -1.96
C ILE A 143 4.80 -32.03 -3.39
N LYS A 144 5.40 -32.93 -4.17
CA LYS A 144 5.61 -32.71 -5.61
C LYS A 144 4.37 -33.09 -6.40
N GLU A 145 4.25 -32.54 -7.61
CA GLU A 145 3.14 -32.83 -8.52
C GLU A 145 2.93 -34.34 -8.76
N ALA A 146 4.01 -35.11 -8.86
CA ALA A 146 3.95 -36.57 -9.06
C ALA A 146 3.20 -37.33 -7.94
N ASP A 147 3.27 -36.84 -6.70
CA ASP A 147 2.47 -37.38 -5.59
C ASP A 147 1.06 -36.77 -5.58
N ALA A 148 0.94 -35.47 -5.92
CA ALA A 148 -0.34 -34.76 -5.94
C ALA A 148 -1.34 -35.37 -6.93
N ILE A 149 -0.92 -35.69 -8.15
CA ILE A 149 -1.77 -36.34 -9.18
C ILE A 149 -2.24 -37.75 -8.79
N ASN A 150 -1.55 -38.41 -7.86
CA ASN A 150 -1.98 -39.66 -7.25
C ASN A 150 -2.87 -39.45 -6.04
N PHE A 151 -3.30 -38.23 -5.77
CA PHE A 151 -4.13 -37.84 -4.63
C PHE A 151 -3.51 -38.23 -3.28
N ALA A 152 -2.18 -38.05 -3.13
CA ALA A 152 -1.51 -38.37 -1.86
C ALA A 152 -2.00 -37.45 -0.70
N CYS A 153 -2.46 -36.23 -0.97
CA CYS A 153 -3.08 -35.36 0.04
C CYS A 153 -4.53 -35.76 0.39
N ASN A 154 -5.23 -36.51 -0.48
CA ASN A 154 -6.55 -37.02 -0.15
C ASN A 154 -6.42 -38.21 0.82
N ALA A 155 -5.89 -37.91 2.00
CA ALA A 155 -5.49 -38.90 2.99
C ALA A 155 -6.30 -38.77 4.28
N VAL A 156 -6.40 -39.88 5.00
CA VAL A 156 -6.99 -39.95 6.34
C VAL A 156 -5.88 -40.09 7.37
N ASN A 157 -5.78 -39.13 8.27
CA ASN A 157 -4.84 -39.19 9.39
C ASN A 157 -5.53 -39.61 10.67
N VAL A 158 -5.00 -40.68 11.28
CA VAL A 158 -5.39 -41.15 12.60
C VAL A 158 -4.12 -41.27 13.44
N GLU A 159 -3.96 -40.36 14.38
CA GLU A 159 -2.74 -40.21 15.18
C GLU A 159 -1.47 -40.22 14.33
N SER A 160 -0.58 -41.21 14.48
CA SER A 160 0.66 -41.34 13.70
C SER A 160 0.49 -42.06 12.36
N ILE A 161 -0.73 -42.51 12.02
CA ILE A 161 -0.98 -43.25 10.78
C ILE A 161 -1.59 -42.32 9.73
N VAL A 162 -1.07 -42.36 8.51
CA VAL A 162 -1.60 -41.67 7.34
C VAL A 162 -1.99 -42.68 6.28
N ILE A 163 -3.28 -42.80 6.01
CA ILE A 163 -3.85 -43.74 5.03
C ILE A 163 -4.10 -42.96 3.74
N MET A 164 -3.49 -43.37 2.65
CA MET A 164 -3.61 -42.70 1.35
C MET A 164 -3.61 -43.70 0.19
N ASN A 165 -3.97 -43.22 -1.00
CA ASN A 165 -3.98 -44.06 -2.19
C ASN A 165 -2.59 -44.56 -2.55
N LYS A 166 -1.62 -43.65 -2.72
CA LYS A 166 -0.24 -43.96 -3.10
C LYS A 166 0.69 -42.81 -2.74
N ALA A 167 1.90 -43.14 -2.33
CA ALA A 167 2.97 -42.17 -2.08
C ALA A 167 4.29 -42.61 -2.73
N SER A 168 5.10 -41.66 -3.16
CA SER A 168 6.49 -41.94 -3.56
C SER A 168 7.34 -42.36 -2.36
N ASP A 169 8.43 -43.07 -2.60
CA ASP A 169 9.36 -43.48 -1.53
C ASP A 169 9.95 -42.26 -0.80
N ASN A 170 10.14 -41.14 -1.54
CA ASN A 170 10.57 -39.87 -0.95
C ASN A 170 9.54 -39.29 0.02
N LEU A 171 8.26 -39.31 -0.34
CA LEU A 171 7.20 -38.82 0.53
C LEU A 171 7.05 -39.73 1.78
N LYS A 172 7.13 -41.06 1.61
CA LYS A 172 7.11 -42.01 2.74
C LYS A 172 8.27 -41.74 3.70
N ALA A 173 9.49 -41.53 3.18
CA ALA A 173 10.65 -41.24 4.02
C ALA A 173 10.48 -39.92 4.80
N ARG A 174 10.02 -38.85 4.17
CA ARG A 174 9.76 -37.55 4.82
C ARG A 174 8.68 -37.64 5.90
N LEU A 175 7.61 -38.43 5.68
CA LEU A 175 6.58 -38.66 6.68
C LEU A 175 7.11 -39.48 7.86
N ALA A 176 7.96 -40.49 7.58
CA ALA A 176 8.60 -41.29 8.61
C ALA A 176 9.60 -40.49 9.47
N GLU A 177 10.33 -39.53 8.91
CA GLU A 177 11.22 -38.64 9.64
C GLU A 177 10.49 -37.84 10.74
N VAL A 178 9.21 -37.54 10.52
CA VAL A 178 8.34 -36.84 11.49
C VAL A 178 7.36 -37.76 12.20
N ASN A 179 7.69 -39.06 12.29
CA ASN A 179 6.97 -40.12 13.01
C ASN A 179 5.56 -40.45 12.46
N PHE A 180 5.30 -40.24 11.18
CA PHE A 180 4.09 -40.78 10.54
C PHE A 180 4.36 -42.04 9.77
N GLN A 181 3.51 -43.04 9.98
CA GLN A 181 3.50 -44.29 9.23
C GLN A 181 2.48 -44.20 8.09
N VAL A 182 2.94 -44.41 6.86
CA VAL A 182 2.07 -44.43 5.68
C VAL A 182 1.49 -45.82 5.46
N ILE A 183 0.18 -45.90 5.28
CA ILE A 183 -0.52 -47.08 4.82
C ILE A 183 -1.12 -46.80 3.44
N GLU A 184 -0.60 -47.47 2.42
CA GLU A 184 -1.14 -47.36 1.07
C GLU A 184 -2.37 -48.26 0.90
N THR A 185 -3.44 -47.66 0.39
CA THR A 185 -4.68 -48.38 0.04
C THR A 185 -5.00 -48.07 -1.41
N PRO A 186 -4.76 -48.97 -2.36
CA PRO A 186 -5.01 -48.70 -3.77
C PRO A 186 -6.51 -48.45 -4.02
N LEU A 187 -6.83 -47.22 -4.47
CA LEU A 187 -8.21 -46.77 -4.71
C LEU A 187 -8.41 -46.36 -6.19
N THR A 188 -7.81 -47.13 -7.11
CA THR A 188 -7.75 -46.83 -8.55
C THR A 188 -9.11 -46.63 -9.19
N GLU A 189 -10.14 -47.38 -8.76
CA GLU A 189 -11.50 -47.22 -9.30
C GLU A 189 -12.19 -45.96 -8.78
N PHE A 190 -11.93 -45.57 -7.54
CA PHE A 190 -12.47 -44.31 -6.97
C PHE A 190 -11.79 -43.09 -7.55
N LEU A 191 -10.49 -43.16 -7.88
CA LEU A 191 -9.77 -42.09 -8.57
C LEU A 191 -10.38 -41.76 -9.93
N LYS A 192 -10.92 -42.74 -10.66
CA LYS A 192 -11.64 -42.51 -11.91
C LYS A 192 -12.90 -41.66 -11.72
N ALA A 193 -13.47 -41.69 -10.52
CA ALA A 193 -14.61 -40.88 -10.12
C ALA A 193 -14.19 -39.59 -9.36
N GLY A 194 -12.88 -39.30 -9.30
CA GLY A 194 -12.35 -38.04 -8.76
C GLY A 194 -12.09 -38.04 -7.25
N GLY A 195 -12.04 -39.17 -6.55
CA GLY A 195 -11.81 -39.19 -5.10
C GLY A 195 -10.92 -40.34 -4.64
N ALA A 196 -10.34 -40.21 -3.45
CA ALA A 196 -9.53 -41.25 -2.80
C ALA A 196 -9.92 -41.43 -1.30
N ALA A 197 -8.98 -41.70 -0.43
CA ALA A 197 -9.24 -42.12 0.95
C ALA A 197 -10.08 -41.10 1.76
N LYS A 198 -9.73 -39.83 1.73
CA LYS A 198 -10.46 -38.80 2.49
C LYS A 198 -11.87 -38.58 1.97
N CYS A 199 -12.07 -38.57 0.66
CA CYS A 199 -13.40 -38.41 0.05
C CYS A 199 -14.40 -39.50 0.48
N LEU A 200 -13.92 -40.68 0.79
CA LEU A 200 -14.74 -41.83 1.24
C LEU A 200 -15.14 -41.77 2.72
N THR A 201 -14.64 -40.77 3.47
CA THR A 201 -14.82 -40.70 4.92
C THR A 201 -15.35 -39.35 5.35
N LEU A 202 -16.26 -39.32 6.31
CA LEU A 202 -16.65 -38.13 7.05
C LEU A 202 -16.32 -38.37 8.52
N ARG A 203 -15.56 -37.44 9.09
CA ARG A 203 -15.29 -37.45 10.52
C ARG A 203 -16.44 -36.76 11.25
N VAL A 204 -17.06 -37.48 12.18
CA VAL A 204 -18.23 -36.99 12.94
C VAL A 204 -17.91 -36.68 14.41
N THR A 205 -16.69 -37.00 14.85
CA THR A 205 -16.18 -36.72 16.19
C THR A 205 -14.84 -35.99 16.07
N GLU A 206 -14.88 -34.70 15.88
CA GLU A 206 -13.67 -33.89 16.00
C GLU A 206 -13.46 -33.54 17.48
N PRO A 207 -12.22 -33.60 18.00
CA PRO A 207 -11.96 -33.17 19.36
C PRO A 207 -12.25 -31.66 19.46
N VAL A 208 -13.30 -31.34 20.22
CA VAL A 208 -13.51 -29.95 20.67
C VAL A 208 -12.42 -29.67 21.69
N ARG A 209 -11.63 -28.65 21.49
CA ARG A 209 -10.64 -28.23 22.46
C ARG A 209 -11.38 -27.79 23.71
N GLU A 210 -11.23 -28.52 24.83
CA GLU A 210 -11.50 -27.95 26.14
C GLU A 210 -10.65 -26.68 26.25
N GLU A 211 -11.27 -25.56 26.62
CA GLU A 211 -10.66 -24.24 26.67
C GLU A 211 -9.30 -24.31 27.36
N ILE A 212 -8.23 -24.40 26.58
CA ILE A 212 -6.93 -23.98 27.08
C ILE A 212 -6.99 -22.44 27.02
N HIS A 213 -7.44 -21.85 28.11
CA HIS A 213 -7.04 -20.49 28.44
C HIS A 213 -5.52 -20.48 28.63
N ALA A 214 -4.79 -20.59 27.53
CA ALA A 214 -3.44 -20.07 27.52
C ALA A 214 -3.63 -18.56 27.68
N THR A 215 -3.20 -18.05 28.82
CA THR A 215 -3.03 -16.64 29.15
C THR A 215 -1.95 -16.02 28.25
N THR A 216 -2.17 -16.03 26.96
CA THR A 216 -1.64 -15.04 26.06
C THR A 216 -2.78 -14.03 25.97
N GLN A 217 -2.60 -12.86 26.58
CA GLN A 217 -3.54 -11.77 26.43
C GLN A 217 -3.54 -11.40 24.95
N VAL A 218 -4.47 -12.00 24.18
CA VAL A 218 -4.74 -11.58 22.81
C VAL A 218 -5.39 -10.22 22.95
N GLU A 219 -4.65 -9.18 22.63
CA GLU A 219 -5.22 -7.85 22.58
C GLU A 219 -6.10 -7.76 21.32
N SER A 220 -7.35 -7.34 21.50
CA SER A 220 -8.27 -7.15 20.38
C SER A 220 -8.78 -5.72 20.39
N ARG A 221 -8.71 -5.05 19.23
CA ARG A 221 -9.23 -3.70 19.04
C ARG A 221 -10.10 -3.67 17.79
N ILE A 222 -11.09 -2.80 17.78
CA ILE A 222 -11.96 -2.62 16.61
C ILE A 222 -11.52 -1.37 15.86
N ILE A 223 -11.39 -1.49 14.54
CA ILE A 223 -11.16 -0.37 13.64
C ILE A 223 -12.40 -0.09 12.81
N ARG A 224 -12.60 1.16 12.44
CA ARG A 224 -13.60 1.60 11.48
C ARG A 224 -12.90 2.24 10.29
N MET A 225 -13.24 1.75 9.12
CA MET A 225 -12.80 2.33 7.85
C MET A 225 -14.01 2.91 7.14
N GLN A 226 -13.90 4.14 6.64
CA GLN A 226 -14.97 4.82 5.93
C GLN A 226 -14.42 5.45 4.65
N GLY A 227 -15.17 5.34 3.56
CA GLY A 227 -14.78 5.89 2.27
C GLY A 227 -15.14 4.97 1.11
N HIS A 228 -14.50 5.15 -0.03
CA HIS A 228 -14.63 4.25 -1.19
C HIS A 228 -13.73 3.02 -1.03
N LEU A 229 -14.03 2.18 -0.02
CA LEU A 229 -13.15 1.11 0.47
C LEU A 229 -12.78 0.07 -0.58
N LEU A 230 -13.73 -0.32 -1.44
CA LEU A 230 -13.50 -1.30 -2.51
C LEU A 230 -12.75 -0.68 -3.69
N ASP A 231 -13.23 0.46 -4.16
CA ASP A 231 -12.67 1.11 -5.35
C ASP A 231 -11.21 1.56 -5.14
N SER A 232 -10.84 1.92 -3.89
CA SER A 232 -9.45 2.26 -3.54
C SER A 232 -8.57 1.06 -3.24
N GLY A 233 -9.14 -0.15 -3.16
CA GLY A 233 -8.45 -1.31 -2.62
C GLY A 233 -7.98 -1.14 -1.18
N LEU A 234 -8.49 -0.11 -0.47
CA LEU A 234 -8.04 0.23 0.88
C LEU A 234 -8.33 -0.90 1.86
N ILE A 235 -9.51 -1.51 1.76
CA ILE A 235 -9.88 -2.61 2.64
C ILE A 235 -8.92 -3.80 2.46
N ASN A 236 -8.63 -4.20 1.24
CA ASN A 236 -7.72 -5.31 0.96
C ASN A 236 -6.33 -5.04 1.54
N ARG A 237 -5.79 -3.83 1.29
CA ARG A 237 -4.48 -3.43 1.84
C ARG A 237 -4.46 -3.39 3.37
N ALA A 238 -5.56 -2.97 4.01
CA ALA A 238 -5.65 -2.95 5.47
C ALA A 238 -5.70 -4.37 6.05
N LEU A 239 -6.45 -5.27 5.42
CA LEU A 239 -6.54 -6.67 5.85
C LEU A 239 -5.22 -7.41 5.63
N ASP A 240 -4.57 -7.22 4.48
CA ASP A 240 -3.24 -7.77 4.17
C ASP A 240 -2.21 -7.29 5.20
N LEU A 241 -2.22 -6.01 5.53
CA LEU A 241 -1.32 -5.42 6.50
C LEU A 241 -1.47 -6.00 7.91
N ILE A 242 -2.71 -6.23 8.37
CA ILE A 242 -2.96 -6.86 9.67
C ILE A 242 -2.32 -8.26 9.70
N VAL A 243 -2.51 -9.02 8.64
CA VAL A 243 -1.99 -10.39 8.54
C VAL A 243 -0.47 -10.41 8.38
N ASP A 244 0.08 -9.54 7.53
CA ASP A 244 1.53 -9.44 7.28
C ASP A 244 2.33 -9.05 8.54
N ASN A 245 1.70 -8.36 9.49
CA ASN A 245 2.31 -8.01 10.78
C ASN A 245 1.97 -8.98 11.93
N GLY A 246 1.46 -10.17 11.61
CA GLY A 246 1.22 -11.24 12.60
C GLY A 246 -0.07 -11.07 13.42
N GLY A 247 -0.97 -10.18 13.01
CA GLY A 247 -2.31 -10.06 13.56
C GLY A 247 -3.32 -10.95 12.84
N SER A 248 -4.52 -10.98 13.39
CA SER A 248 -5.70 -11.59 12.76
C SER A 248 -6.85 -10.60 12.78
N PHE A 249 -7.84 -10.78 11.91
CA PHE A 249 -8.97 -9.88 11.84
C PHE A 249 -10.31 -10.62 11.72
N LYS A 250 -11.37 -9.94 12.16
CA LYS A 250 -12.76 -10.37 11.94
C LYS A 250 -13.53 -9.16 11.43
N VAL A 251 -14.13 -9.25 10.25
CA VAL A 251 -15.03 -8.19 9.75
C VAL A 251 -16.35 -8.29 10.53
N LEU A 252 -16.65 -7.25 11.31
CA LEU A 252 -17.85 -7.21 12.15
C LEU A 252 -19.04 -6.65 11.39
N ASN A 253 -18.80 -5.65 10.54
CA ASN A 253 -19.82 -5.01 9.74
C ASN A 253 -19.21 -4.44 8.46
N PHE A 254 -19.94 -4.53 7.35
CA PHE A 254 -19.54 -3.96 6.08
C PHE A 254 -20.77 -3.44 5.33
N HIS A 255 -20.87 -2.13 5.21
CA HIS A 255 -21.93 -1.46 4.45
C HIS A 255 -21.35 -0.89 3.17
N LEU A 256 -21.81 -1.40 2.04
CA LEU A 256 -21.51 -0.87 0.73
C LEU A 256 -22.37 0.35 0.42
N GLY A 257 -21.75 1.42 -0.04
CA GLY A 257 -22.49 2.54 -0.60
C GLY A 257 -23.23 2.11 -1.88
N GLU A 258 -24.54 2.16 -1.88
CA GLU A 258 -25.39 1.70 -2.98
C GLU A 258 -25.33 2.60 -4.23
N GLN A 259 -24.87 3.83 -4.09
CA GLN A 259 -24.74 4.79 -5.19
C GLN A 259 -23.27 5.18 -5.41
N ARG A 260 -22.93 5.60 -6.62
CA ARG A 260 -21.55 6.01 -6.98
C ARG A 260 -20.94 7.09 -6.06
N GLN A 261 -21.78 7.89 -5.41
CA GLN A 261 -21.35 8.95 -4.49
C GLN A 261 -21.40 8.52 -3.01
N SER A 262 -21.93 7.33 -2.72
CA SER A 262 -22.06 6.83 -1.35
C SER A 262 -20.75 6.22 -0.87
N THR A 263 -20.36 6.55 0.36
CA THR A 263 -19.21 5.95 1.02
C THR A 263 -19.57 4.59 1.60
N SER A 264 -18.65 3.66 1.55
CA SER A 264 -18.70 2.38 2.25
C SER A 264 -18.17 2.54 3.68
N ASP A 265 -18.66 1.73 4.60
CA ASP A 265 -18.26 1.70 6.01
C ASP A 265 -17.95 0.26 6.41
N ALA A 266 -16.78 0.03 7.00
CA ALA A 266 -16.35 -1.29 7.46
C ALA A 266 -15.91 -1.22 8.92
N GLN A 267 -16.36 -2.17 9.73
CA GLN A 267 -15.87 -2.39 11.08
C GLN A 267 -15.13 -3.72 11.13
N VAL A 268 -13.89 -3.68 11.56
CA VAL A 268 -13.01 -4.85 11.61
C VAL A 268 -12.43 -4.98 13.02
N SER A 269 -12.63 -6.12 13.65
CA SER A 269 -11.92 -6.49 14.88
C SER A 269 -10.53 -6.98 14.50
N VAL A 270 -9.51 -6.34 15.01
CA VAL A 270 -8.10 -6.70 14.85
C VAL A 270 -7.66 -7.37 16.15
N SER A 271 -7.00 -8.51 16.07
CA SER A 271 -6.45 -9.23 17.20
C SER A 271 -4.97 -9.48 17.00
N ALA A 272 -4.15 -9.25 18.03
CA ALA A 272 -2.71 -9.44 17.98
C ALA A 272 -2.21 -10.23 19.20
N PRO A 273 -1.11 -11.01 19.06
CA PRO A 273 -0.59 -11.86 20.13
C PRO A 273 0.10 -11.07 21.26
N SER A 274 0.42 -9.79 21.05
CA SER A 274 1.01 -8.91 22.06
C SER A 274 0.63 -7.46 21.80
N HIS A 275 0.78 -6.62 22.82
CA HIS A 275 0.60 -5.18 22.74
C HIS A 275 1.52 -4.55 21.68
N GLU A 276 2.77 -4.96 21.61
CA GLU A 276 3.77 -4.44 20.65
C GLU A 276 3.36 -4.73 19.19
N VAL A 277 2.89 -5.95 18.93
CA VAL A 277 2.37 -6.33 17.60
C VAL A 277 1.11 -5.53 17.27
N MET A 278 0.22 -5.33 18.24
CA MET A 278 -0.98 -4.50 18.06
C MET A 278 -0.63 -3.06 17.70
N GLU A 279 0.30 -2.44 18.40
CA GLU A 279 0.75 -1.07 18.14
C GLU A 279 1.39 -0.94 16.75
N THR A 280 2.20 -1.92 16.35
CA THR A 280 2.79 -1.98 14.99
C THR A 280 1.70 -2.03 13.92
N ILE A 281 0.72 -2.91 14.07
CA ILE A 281 -0.42 -3.02 13.15
C ILE A 281 -1.19 -1.71 13.08
N PHE A 282 -1.48 -1.09 14.24
CA PHE A 282 -2.24 0.15 14.30
C PHE A 282 -1.49 1.33 13.67
N SER A 283 -0.19 1.45 13.92
CA SER A 283 0.65 2.46 13.26
C SER A 283 0.52 2.37 11.73
N HIS A 284 0.68 1.18 11.18
CA HIS A 284 0.56 0.97 9.73
C HIS A 284 -0.87 1.17 9.21
N LEU A 285 -1.92 0.83 9.99
CA LEU A 285 -3.31 1.07 9.61
C LEU A 285 -3.65 2.57 9.60
N ILE A 286 -3.08 3.34 10.52
CA ILE A 286 -3.18 4.80 10.54
C ILE A 286 -2.52 5.39 9.29
N ASP A 287 -1.36 4.87 8.89
CA ASP A 287 -0.67 5.27 7.66
C ASP A 287 -1.51 5.00 6.40
N LEU A 288 -2.31 3.95 6.43
CA LEU A 288 -3.29 3.66 5.36
C LEU A 288 -4.55 4.53 5.44
N GLY A 289 -4.73 5.31 6.53
CA GLY A 289 -5.93 6.11 6.75
C GLY A 289 -7.12 5.30 7.31
N ALA A 290 -6.87 4.17 7.99
CA ALA A 290 -7.86 3.48 8.79
C ALA A 290 -8.15 4.29 10.06
N VAL A 291 -9.43 4.41 10.45
CA VAL A 291 -9.86 5.25 11.57
C VAL A 291 -10.24 4.37 12.75
N ASN A 292 -9.81 4.75 13.96
CA ASN A 292 -10.22 4.09 15.19
C ASN A 292 -11.72 4.30 15.48
N LEU A 293 -12.33 3.34 16.16
CA LEU A 293 -13.74 3.40 16.51
C LEU A 293 -14.06 4.37 17.66
N PRO A 294 -15.36 4.77 17.75
CA PRO A 294 -15.85 5.64 18.80
C PRO A 294 -15.68 5.11 20.23
N GLU A 295 -15.46 3.81 20.41
CA GLU A 295 -15.26 3.22 21.75
C GLU A 295 -13.90 3.58 22.37
N ASP A 296 -12.93 4.05 21.58
CA ASP A 296 -11.67 4.59 22.08
C ASP A 296 -11.72 6.14 22.07
N GLU A 297 -12.77 6.70 22.63
CA GLU A 297 -12.89 8.15 22.89
C GLU A 297 -11.96 8.63 24.01
N ARG A 298 -10.80 8.00 24.18
CA ARG A 298 -9.77 8.46 25.10
C ARG A 298 -8.98 9.59 24.48
N ASP A 299 -8.54 10.51 25.32
CA ASP A 299 -7.63 11.57 24.90
C ASP A 299 -6.25 11.00 24.58
N ALA A 300 -5.53 11.66 23.68
CA ALA A 300 -4.16 11.32 23.36
C ALA A 300 -3.28 11.41 24.61
N LYS A 301 -2.34 10.49 24.73
CA LYS A 301 -1.32 10.55 25.76
C LYS A 301 -0.28 11.61 25.38
N LEU A 302 0.07 12.45 26.32
CA LEU A 302 1.10 13.48 26.14
C LEU A 302 2.26 13.22 27.08
N GLN A 303 3.48 13.45 26.60
CA GLN A 303 4.69 13.42 27.43
C GLN A 303 5.54 14.66 27.13
N PRO A 304 6.14 15.26 28.17
CA PRO A 304 6.98 16.43 28.01
C PRO A 304 8.32 16.09 27.33
N VAL A 305 8.79 17.00 26.50
CA VAL A 305 10.15 16.98 25.96
C VAL A 305 11.15 17.30 27.08
N GLU A 306 12.05 16.39 27.38
CA GLU A 306 13.05 16.57 28.43
C GLU A 306 14.36 17.19 27.93
N GLN A 307 14.64 17.06 26.64
CA GLN A 307 15.84 17.60 25.99
C GLN A 307 15.49 18.19 24.62
N ASN A 308 16.05 19.36 24.32
CA ASN A 308 15.84 19.99 23.01
C ASN A 308 16.22 19.06 21.86
N GLY A 309 15.32 18.91 20.88
CA GLY A 309 15.52 18.08 19.71
C GLY A 309 15.34 16.58 19.92
N VAL A 310 14.89 16.14 21.10
CA VAL A 310 14.66 14.74 21.45
C VAL A 310 13.19 14.56 21.82
N ALA A 311 12.47 13.76 21.03
CA ALA A 311 11.12 13.37 21.39
C ALA A 311 11.13 12.29 22.49
N PRO A 312 10.06 12.20 23.31
CA PRO A 312 9.87 11.07 24.22
C PRO A 312 9.90 9.73 23.47
N ASP A 313 10.28 8.65 24.14
CA ASP A 313 10.12 7.30 23.62
C ASP A 313 8.63 7.06 23.27
N ASP A 314 8.35 6.26 22.27
CA ASP A 314 7.00 5.98 21.79
C ASP A 314 6.22 7.21 21.25
N PHE A 315 6.90 8.31 20.87
CA PHE A 315 6.22 9.43 20.23
C PHE A 315 5.54 9.03 18.92
N TYR A 316 4.36 9.58 18.67
CA TYR A 316 3.65 9.36 17.40
C TYR A 316 4.41 10.00 16.24
N VAL A 317 4.80 9.21 15.27
CA VAL A 317 5.44 9.69 14.03
C VAL A 317 4.36 10.11 13.04
N SER A 318 4.37 11.37 12.66
CA SER A 318 3.38 11.92 11.75
C SER A 318 3.53 11.39 10.32
N THR A 319 2.40 11.25 9.64
CA THR A 319 2.30 10.81 8.25
C THR A 319 2.00 11.98 7.32
N ILE A 320 1.89 11.71 6.02
CA ILE A 320 1.46 12.71 5.02
C ILE A 320 -0.01 13.12 5.18
N TYR A 321 -0.84 12.30 5.86
CA TYR A 321 -2.28 12.53 5.95
C TYR A 321 -2.64 13.59 7.00
N PRO A 322 -3.60 14.47 6.72
CA PRO A 322 -4.14 15.38 7.71
C PRO A 322 -4.57 14.61 8.96
N THR A 323 -4.07 15.04 10.11
CA THR A 323 -4.23 14.35 11.39
C THR A 323 -4.99 15.24 12.36
N GLU A 324 -5.84 14.65 13.17
CA GLU A 324 -6.46 15.27 14.34
C GLU A 324 -6.11 14.49 15.59
N VAL A 325 -5.90 15.19 16.69
CA VAL A 325 -5.57 14.64 17.99
C VAL A 325 -6.67 15.00 18.98
N ARG A 326 -7.14 14.03 19.76
CA ARG A 326 -8.18 14.26 20.77
C ARG A 326 -7.51 14.69 22.07
N ILE A 327 -7.89 15.86 22.58
CA ILE A 327 -7.33 16.47 23.79
C ILE A 327 -8.48 17.10 24.58
N ASN A 328 -8.61 16.76 25.85
CA ASN A 328 -9.70 17.23 26.73
C ASN A 328 -11.10 16.99 26.15
N GLY A 329 -11.28 15.87 25.47
CA GLY A 329 -12.56 15.52 24.84
C GLY A 329 -12.81 16.15 23.47
N GLU A 330 -11.94 17.02 22.96
CA GLU A 330 -12.10 17.74 21.69
C GLU A 330 -11.08 17.29 20.65
N TRP A 331 -11.51 17.20 19.37
CA TRP A 331 -10.61 16.90 18.26
C TRP A 331 -9.93 18.16 17.75
N VAL A 332 -8.61 18.23 17.88
CA VAL A 332 -7.75 19.34 17.47
C VAL A 332 -7.02 18.98 16.20
N LYS A 333 -7.21 19.77 15.13
CA LYS A 333 -6.50 19.57 13.86
C LYS A 333 -5.03 19.91 14.00
N VAL A 334 -4.15 19.00 13.52
CA VAL A 334 -2.70 19.21 13.48
C VAL A 334 -2.35 20.19 12.36
N LYS A 335 -1.60 21.24 12.71
CA LYS A 335 -1.06 22.22 11.77
C LYS A 335 0.31 21.79 11.26
N ASN A 336 0.71 22.31 10.09
CA ASN A 336 2.00 22.04 9.47
C ASN A 336 2.27 20.55 9.27
N GLN A 337 1.24 19.81 8.85
CA GLN A 337 1.31 18.38 8.63
C GLN A 337 2.40 18.05 7.59
N ARG A 338 3.26 17.13 7.95
CA ARG A 338 4.31 16.56 7.10
C ARG A 338 4.63 15.14 7.59
N MET A 339 5.38 14.38 6.80
CA MET A 339 5.91 13.08 7.19
C MET A 339 7.10 13.23 8.15
N ASP A 340 7.33 12.23 8.99
CA ASP A 340 8.50 12.07 9.87
C ASP A 340 8.65 13.22 10.90
N GLY A 341 7.56 13.70 11.47
CA GLY A 341 7.55 14.68 12.55
C GLY A 341 6.86 14.18 13.81
N ALA A 342 7.08 14.85 14.93
CA ALA A 342 6.32 14.68 16.15
C ALA A 342 5.14 15.67 16.20
N ILE A 343 4.07 15.33 16.92
CA ILE A 343 2.95 16.24 17.14
C ILE A 343 3.11 16.89 18.52
N ALA A 344 3.50 18.16 18.52
CA ALA A 344 3.58 18.98 19.74
C ALA A 344 2.24 19.67 20.01
N VAL A 345 1.80 19.63 21.26
CA VAL A 345 0.57 20.24 21.75
C VAL A 345 0.91 21.39 22.68
N THR A 346 0.33 22.55 22.42
CA THR A 346 0.57 23.76 23.21
C THR A 346 -0.75 24.41 23.61
N GLN A 347 -0.88 24.78 24.88
CA GLN A 347 -1.97 25.60 25.35
C GLN A 347 -1.69 27.07 25.03
N THR A 348 -2.55 27.70 24.25
CA THR A 348 -2.46 29.12 23.92
C THR A 348 -3.63 29.90 24.51
N PRO A 349 -3.58 31.24 24.60
CA PRO A 349 -4.72 32.05 25.02
C PRO A 349 -5.98 31.90 24.12
N LYS A 350 -5.81 31.36 22.90
CA LYS A 350 -6.88 31.11 21.93
C LYS A 350 -7.38 29.65 21.94
N GLY A 351 -6.87 28.81 22.85
CA GLY A 351 -7.18 27.38 22.96
C GLY A 351 -5.99 26.46 22.68
N LEU A 352 -6.25 25.17 22.59
CA LEU A 352 -5.26 24.14 22.28
C LEU A 352 -4.83 24.20 20.82
N VAL A 353 -3.54 24.08 20.59
CA VAL A 353 -2.94 24.01 19.24
C VAL A 353 -2.06 22.76 19.16
N ALA A 354 -2.38 21.88 18.21
CA ALA A 354 -1.53 20.78 17.84
C ALA A 354 -0.75 21.16 16.58
N LYS A 355 0.58 20.95 16.57
CA LYS A 355 1.46 21.30 15.45
C LYS A 355 2.44 20.16 15.20
N CYS A 356 2.57 19.77 13.93
CA CYS A 356 3.63 18.85 13.52
C CYS A 356 4.97 19.60 13.52
N LYS A 357 5.97 19.06 14.21
CA LYS A 357 7.33 19.57 14.32
C LYS A 357 8.32 18.48 13.93
N ILE A 358 9.38 18.84 13.25
CA ILE A 358 10.54 17.95 13.10
C ILE A 358 11.31 17.89 14.41
N LEU A 359 11.98 16.77 14.69
CA LEU A 359 12.60 16.53 16.00
C LEU A 359 13.51 17.67 16.46
N ARG A 360 14.35 18.21 15.58
CA ARG A 360 15.26 19.30 15.92
C ARG A 360 14.60 20.59 16.41
N ASP A 361 13.30 20.78 16.12
CA ASP A 361 12.54 21.98 16.51
C ASP A 361 11.73 21.77 17.78
N LEU A 362 11.87 20.62 18.43
CA LEU A 362 11.27 20.35 19.74
C LEU A 362 12.06 21.06 20.84
N GLU A 363 11.33 21.72 21.74
CA GLU A 363 11.88 22.46 22.87
C GLU A 363 11.50 21.80 24.20
N VAL A 364 12.40 21.88 25.19
CA VAL A 364 12.14 21.35 26.54
C VAL A 364 10.85 21.93 27.10
N GLY A 365 10.00 21.06 27.64
CA GLY A 365 8.72 21.41 28.25
C GLY A 365 7.53 21.44 27.28
N GLU A 366 7.75 21.22 25.98
CA GLU A 366 6.64 20.98 25.05
C GLU A 366 6.04 19.60 25.30
N GLU A 367 4.72 19.51 25.24
CA GLU A 367 3.99 18.25 25.36
C GLU A 367 3.88 17.60 23.97
N VAL A 368 4.35 16.37 23.84
CA VAL A 368 4.34 15.60 22.58
C VAL A 368 3.41 14.41 22.70
N VAL A 369 2.65 14.15 21.64
CA VAL A 369 1.75 13.00 21.54
C VAL A 369 2.58 11.72 21.45
N VAL A 370 2.30 10.80 22.38
CA VAL A 370 2.91 9.47 22.41
C VAL A 370 1.84 8.41 22.19
N ASP A 371 2.26 7.24 21.65
CA ASP A 371 1.33 6.18 21.32
C ASP A 371 0.36 6.59 20.17
N VAL A 372 -0.57 5.75 19.82
CA VAL A 372 -1.57 5.99 18.73
C VAL A 372 -2.96 6.31 19.26
N GLN A 373 -3.14 6.31 20.60
CA GLN A 373 -4.41 6.61 21.24
C GLN A 373 -4.82 8.06 21.01
N GLY A 374 -6.10 8.30 20.70
CA GLY A 374 -6.64 9.65 20.51
C GLY A 374 -6.13 10.34 19.23
N ILE A 375 -5.71 9.58 18.23
CA ILE A 375 -5.26 10.08 16.93
C ILE A 375 -6.19 9.57 15.84
N ARG A 376 -6.53 10.44 14.90
CA ARG A 376 -7.21 10.03 13.67
C ARG A 376 -6.65 10.77 12.47
N THR A 377 -6.54 10.05 11.35
CA THR A 377 -6.14 10.62 10.07
C THR A 377 -7.37 10.86 9.19
N ILE A 378 -7.39 11.99 8.49
CA ILE A 378 -8.50 12.39 7.64
C ILE A 378 -8.09 12.21 6.18
N ARG A 379 -8.72 11.26 5.48
CA ARG A 379 -8.66 11.20 4.02
C ARG A 379 -9.76 12.08 3.43
N LYS A 380 -9.41 12.95 2.49
CA LYS A 380 -10.42 13.55 1.60
C LYS A 380 -11.01 12.43 0.76
N THR A 381 -12.27 12.12 1.00
CA THR A 381 -13.05 11.17 0.17
C THR A 381 -13.38 11.88 -1.14
N GLU A 382 -12.68 11.57 -2.21
CA GLU A 382 -13.07 12.01 -3.53
C GLU A 382 -14.26 11.19 -4.04
N SER A 383 -15.24 11.87 -4.65
CA SER A 383 -16.42 11.19 -5.19
C SER A 383 -16.04 10.29 -6.37
N ARG A 384 -16.77 9.19 -6.57
CA ARG A 384 -16.60 8.24 -7.69
C ARG A 384 -16.59 8.91 -9.07
N GLU A 385 -17.26 10.05 -9.22
CA GLU A 385 -17.29 10.82 -10.50
C GLU A 385 -15.96 11.50 -10.81
N LYS A 386 -15.30 12.09 -9.81
CA LYS A 386 -13.94 12.63 -9.97
C LYS A 386 -12.94 11.52 -10.29
N ARG A 387 -13.14 10.35 -9.72
CA ARG A 387 -12.27 9.21 -9.89
C ARG A 387 -12.36 8.57 -11.28
N ASN A 388 -13.58 8.47 -11.89
CA ASN A 388 -13.71 7.88 -13.23
C ASN A 388 -13.04 8.73 -14.34
N ALA A 389 -12.95 10.05 -14.16
CA ALA A 389 -12.12 10.90 -15.02
C ALA A 389 -10.62 10.75 -14.70
N GLU A 390 -10.29 10.41 -13.45
CA GLU A 390 -8.93 10.26 -12.91
C GLU A 390 -8.47 8.79 -12.87
N GLU A 391 -9.39 7.81 -12.74
CA GLU A 391 -9.10 6.36 -12.64
C GLU A 391 -8.44 5.75 -13.88
N PHE A 392 -8.60 6.35 -15.04
CA PHE A 392 -7.79 5.98 -16.20
C PHE A 392 -6.31 6.39 -16.04
N SER A 393 -6.00 7.23 -15.05
CA SER A 393 -4.72 7.87 -14.88
C SER A 393 -3.85 7.33 -13.75
N PHE A 394 -4.44 7.01 -12.60
CA PHE A 394 -3.66 6.81 -11.37
C PHE A 394 -3.83 5.44 -10.70
N MET A 395 -4.61 4.56 -11.29
CA MET A 395 -4.78 3.19 -10.79
C MET A 395 -3.59 2.31 -11.13
N SER A 396 -2.54 2.51 -10.49
CA SER A 396 -1.53 1.59 -9.98
C SER A 396 -0.28 2.40 -9.64
N ALA A 397 0.15 2.36 -8.41
CA ALA A 397 1.52 2.60 -8.02
C ALA A 397 2.42 1.53 -8.69
N GLY A 398 2.49 1.55 -10.00
CA GLY A 398 3.28 0.65 -10.83
C GLY A 398 4.12 1.50 -11.76
N VAL A 399 5.41 1.56 -11.50
CA VAL A 399 6.41 2.04 -12.47
C VAL A 399 6.28 1.15 -13.70
N SER A 400 5.54 1.60 -14.72
CA SER A 400 5.43 0.91 -15.98
C SER A 400 6.15 1.71 -17.06
N SER A 401 7.24 1.14 -17.58
CA SER A 401 7.91 1.64 -18.79
C SER A 401 7.07 1.42 -20.07
N GLU A 402 5.92 0.74 -19.96
CA GLU A 402 5.05 0.40 -21.09
C GLU A 402 3.87 1.38 -21.28
N ARG A 403 3.68 2.34 -20.36
CA ARG A 403 2.66 3.39 -20.55
C ARG A 403 3.10 4.35 -21.63
N ARG A 404 2.18 4.69 -22.51
CA ARG A 404 2.42 5.76 -23.49
C ARG A 404 2.63 7.08 -22.76
N VAL A 405 3.85 7.60 -22.84
CA VAL A 405 4.26 8.87 -22.21
C VAL A 405 3.31 10.00 -22.61
N GLU A 406 2.81 9.99 -23.86
CA GLU A 406 1.91 10.99 -24.41
C GLU A 406 0.60 11.10 -23.63
N LEU A 407 0.01 9.98 -23.18
CA LEU A 407 -1.23 10.00 -22.39
C LEU A 407 -1.02 10.64 -21.01
N VAL A 408 0.11 10.34 -20.38
CA VAL A 408 0.44 10.96 -19.08
C VAL A 408 0.71 12.46 -19.25
N VAL A 409 1.42 12.83 -20.30
CA VAL A 409 1.70 14.23 -20.63
C VAL A 409 0.40 15.00 -20.87
N GLU A 410 -0.54 14.43 -21.61
CA GLU A 410 -1.86 15.05 -21.86
C GLU A 410 -2.62 15.32 -20.55
N GLN A 411 -2.60 14.37 -19.63
CA GLN A 411 -3.25 14.52 -18.32
C GLN A 411 -2.56 15.59 -17.46
N VAL A 412 -1.23 15.55 -17.40
CA VAL A 412 -0.44 16.55 -16.66
C VAL A 412 -0.68 17.94 -17.24
N ALA A 413 -0.74 18.08 -18.57
CA ALA A 413 -1.04 19.36 -19.23
C ALA A 413 -2.42 19.88 -18.83
N TRP A 414 -3.43 19.02 -18.85
CA TRP A 414 -4.79 19.39 -18.45
C TRP A 414 -4.87 19.86 -16.99
N GLU A 415 -4.23 19.12 -16.08
CA GLU A 415 -4.17 19.47 -14.67
C GLU A 415 -3.41 20.78 -14.42
N LEU A 416 -2.26 20.99 -15.05
CA LEU A 416 -1.51 22.22 -14.95
C LEU A 416 -2.36 23.42 -15.42
N ARG A 417 -3.09 23.23 -16.53
CA ARG A 417 -4.00 24.24 -17.06
C ARG A 417 -5.10 24.58 -16.05
N LYS A 418 -5.74 23.55 -15.49
CA LYS A 418 -6.78 23.69 -14.48
C LYS A 418 -6.28 24.45 -13.26
N ILE A 419 -5.12 24.06 -12.70
CA ILE A 419 -4.54 24.69 -11.52
C ILE A 419 -4.21 26.17 -11.82
N ARG A 420 -3.60 26.47 -12.95
CA ARG A 420 -3.32 27.85 -13.37
C ARG A 420 -4.59 28.68 -13.49
N ASP A 421 -5.61 28.19 -14.20
CA ASP A 421 -6.85 28.91 -14.48
C ASP A 421 -7.70 29.14 -13.21
N THR A 422 -7.51 28.30 -12.17
CA THR A 422 -8.13 28.48 -10.83
C THR A 422 -7.28 29.29 -9.86
N GLY A 423 -6.08 29.74 -10.26
CA GLY A 423 -5.16 30.49 -9.40
C GLY A 423 -4.45 29.63 -8.35
N GLY A 424 -4.38 28.31 -8.58
CA GLY A 424 -3.67 27.36 -7.73
C GLY A 424 -2.15 27.45 -7.86
N LYS A 425 -1.43 26.67 -7.06
CA LYS A 425 0.03 26.70 -6.96
C LYS A 425 0.67 25.42 -7.45
N VAL A 426 1.60 25.55 -8.37
CA VAL A 426 2.48 24.48 -8.87
C VAL A 426 3.92 24.79 -8.49
N VAL A 427 4.61 23.81 -7.92
CA VAL A 427 6.03 23.89 -7.58
C VAL A 427 6.82 22.93 -8.46
N VAL A 428 7.95 23.39 -8.98
CA VAL A 428 8.88 22.55 -9.74
C VAL A 428 10.10 22.24 -8.89
N THR A 429 10.47 20.96 -8.80
CA THR A 429 11.73 20.50 -8.21
C THR A 429 12.59 19.96 -9.35
N ALA A 430 13.70 20.63 -9.68
CA ALA A 430 14.46 20.30 -10.89
C ALA A 430 15.95 20.08 -10.64
N GLY A 431 16.52 19.15 -11.39
CA GLY A 431 17.95 18.88 -11.44
C GLY A 431 18.63 19.44 -12.70
N PRO A 432 19.97 19.46 -12.74
CA PRO A 432 20.73 20.01 -13.86
C PRO A 432 20.52 19.26 -15.19
N VAL A 433 20.05 18.03 -15.14
CA VAL A 433 19.74 17.24 -16.36
C VAL A 433 18.66 17.92 -17.20
N VAL A 434 17.75 18.67 -16.59
CA VAL A 434 16.76 19.48 -17.33
C VAL A 434 17.45 20.41 -18.33
N ILE A 435 18.58 21.00 -17.94
CA ILE A 435 19.34 21.90 -18.81
C ILE A 435 20.13 21.09 -19.86
N HIS A 436 20.80 20.02 -19.43
CA HIS A 436 21.65 19.18 -20.31
C HIS A 436 20.88 18.51 -21.44
N THR A 437 19.59 18.21 -21.24
CA THR A 437 18.72 17.57 -22.25
C THR A 437 17.98 18.60 -23.13
N GLY A 438 18.25 19.89 -22.97
CA GLY A 438 17.54 20.96 -23.70
C GLY A 438 16.17 21.32 -23.13
N GLY A 439 15.76 20.71 -22.01
CA GLY A 439 14.48 21.00 -21.35
C GLY A 439 14.39 22.38 -20.70
N GLY A 440 15.52 23.10 -20.55
CA GLY A 440 15.57 24.43 -19.94
C GLY A 440 14.69 25.46 -20.63
N GLU A 441 14.61 25.45 -21.96
CA GLU A 441 13.75 26.38 -22.74
C GLU A 441 12.27 26.07 -22.48
N HIS A 442 11.89 24.80 -22.41
CA HIS A 442 10.52 24.38 -22.12
C HIS A 442 10.11 24.72 -20.68
N LEU A 443 11.01 24.55 -19.71
CA LEU A 443 10.75 24.95 -18.33
C LEU A 443 10.65 26.48 -18.22
N SER A 444 11.49 27.24 -18.93
CA SER A 444 11.41 28.69 -19.05
C SER A 444 10.06 29.14 -19.63
N HIS A 445 9.55 28.42 -20.63
CA HIS A 445 8.21 28.67 -21.19
C HIS A 445 7.11 28.47 -20.15
N LEU A 446 7.15 27.36 -19.38
CA LEU A 446 6.16 27.09 -18.31
C LEU A 446 6.16 28.17 -17.23
N ILE A 447 7.33 28.70 -16.86
CA ILE A 447 7.46 29.80 -15.90
C ILE A 447 6.86 31.08 -16.47
N ARG A 448 7.20 31.42 -17.70
CA ARG A 448 6.73 32.65 -18.40
C ARG A 448 5.21 32.67 -18.55
N GLU A 449 4.61 31.51 -18.87
CA GLU A 449 3.17 31.35 -19.06
C GLU A 449 2.40 31.20 -17.74
N GLY A 450 3.09 31.31 -16.58
CA GLY A 450 2.45 31.25 -15.25
C GLY A 450 2.00 29.89 -14.79
N TYR A 451 2.58 28.81 -15.32
CA TYR A 451 2.31 27.44 -14.84
C TYR A 451 3.12 27.05 -13.62
N VAL A 452 4.15 27.84 -13.25
CA VAL A 452 5.06 27.55 -12.14
C VAL A 452 5.09 28.73 -11.18
N GLN A 453 4.83 28.48 -9.88
CA GLN A 453 4.81 29.50 -8.83
C GLN A 453 6.01 29.43 -7.89
N ALA A 454 6.81 28.34 -7.91
CA ALA A 454 8.10 28.27 -7.20
C ALA A 454 9.01 27.22 -7.84
N LEU A 455 10.33 27.44 -7.75
CA LEU A 455 11.37 26.52 -8.22
C LEU A 455 12.25 26.07 -7.04
N LEU A 456 12.38 24.76 -6.85
CA LEU A 456 13.27 24.14 -5.89
C LEU A 456 14.37 23.35 -6.61
N GLY A 457 15.59 23.46 -6.15
CA GLY A 457 16.69 22.75 -6.78
C GLY A 457 18.01 22.91 -6.04
N GLY A 458 19.07 22.38 -6.59
CA GLY A 458 20.43 22.61 -6.09
C GLY A 458 21.14 23.74 -6.84
N ASN A 459 22.33 24.11 -6.36
CA ASN A 459 23.20 25.06 -7.05
C ASN A 459 23.44 24.70 -8.53
N ALA A 460 23.56 23.41 -8.84
CA ALA A 460 23.95 22.94 -10.17
C ALA A 460 22.95 23.29 -11.29
N ILE A 461 21.62 23.25 -11.03
CA ILE A 461 20.66 23.61 -12.08
C ILE A 461 20.83 25.07 -12.49
N ALA A 462 20.95 25.97 -11.52
CA ALA A 462 21.14 27.40 -11.79
C ALA A 462 22.49 27.69 -12.47
N VAL A 463 23.57 27.03 -12.05
CA VAL A 463 24.89 27.19 -12.68
C VAL A 463 24.86 26.83 -14.15
N HIS A 464 24.26 25.68 -14.50
CA HIS A 464 24.23 25.21 -15.88
C HIS A 464 23.21 25.98 -16.74
N ASP A 465 22.11 26.46 -16.17
CA ASP A 465 21.20 27.38 -16.87
C ASP A 465 21.90 28.69 -17.22
N ILE A 466 22.61 29.27 -16.26
CA ILE A 466 23.38 30.51 -16.47
C ILE A 466 24.54 30.30 -17.45
N GLU A 467 25.26 29.14 -17.36
CA GLU A 467 26.30 28.77 -18.32
C GLU A 467 25.73 28.73 -19.74
N GLN A 468 24.55 28.09 -19.90
CA GLN A 468 23.89 28.00 -21.21
C GLN A 468 23.47 29.39 -21.70
N SER A 469 22.88 30.20 -20.83
CA SER A 469 22.42 31.54 -21.17
C SER A 469 23.54 32.48 -21.63
N ILE A 470 24.71 32.42 -20.97
CA ILE A 470 25.82 33.35 -21.23
C ILE A 470 26.77 32.81 -22.32
N MET A 471 26.98 31.49 -22.39
CA MET A 471 28.04 30.88 -23.20
C MET A 471 27.52 29.85 -24.23
N GLY A 472 26.25 29.53 -24.23
CA GLY A 472 25.65 28.56 -25.14
C GLY A 472 26.04 27.10 -24.85
N THR A 473 26.71 26.85 -23.71
CA THR A 473 27.21 25.52 -23.33
C THR A 473 26.58 25.05 -22.03
N SER A 474 26.49 23.73 -21.86
CA SER A 474 26.17 23.09 -20.57
C SER A 474 27.16 21.98 -20.31
N LEU A 475 27.83 22.02 -19.15
CA LEU A 475 29.03 21.19 -18.86
C LEU A 475 30.13 21.31 -19.93
N GLY A 476 30.27 22.48 -20.55
CA GLY A 476 31.23 22.71 -21.62
C GLY A 476 30.92 22.02 -22.95
N VAL A 477 29.69 21.50 -23.12
CA VAL A 477 29.18 20.97 -24.40
C VAL A 477 28.30 22.04 -25.05
N ASP A 478 28.54 22.34 -26.33
CA ASP A 478 27.69 23.21 -27.14
C ASP A 478 26.32 22.56 -27.32
N MET A 479 25.28 23.21 -26.79
CA MET A 479 23.93 22.65 -26.78
C MET A 479 23.29 22.57 -28.17
N SER A 480 23.74 23.36 -29.13
CA SER A 480 23.24 23.38 -30.51
C SER A 480 23.90 22.30 -31.38
N ARG A 481 25.15 21.93 -31.08
CA ARG A 481 25.96 21.02 -31.89
C ARG A 481 26.23 19.68 -31.22
N GLY A 482 26.01 19.57 -29.90
CA GLY A 482 26.28 18.35 -29.12
C GLY A 482 27.76 18.00 -29.01
N ILE A 483 28.69 18.97 -29.22
CA ILE A 483 30.14 18.76 -29.20
C ILE A 483 30.80 19.51 -28.06
N ALA A 484 31.80 18.85 -27.42
CA ALA A 484 32.59 19.50 -26.37
C ALA A 484 33.38 20.71 -26.94
N VAL A 485 33.27 21.83 -26.28
CA VAL A 485 33.97 23.06 -26.67
C VAL A 485 35.38 23.09 -26.04
N ARG A 486 36.38 23.54 -26.78
CA ARG A 486 37.75 23.68 -26.25
C ARG A 486 37.76 24.59 -25.02
N GLY A 487 38.22 24.07 -23.88
CA GLY A 487 38.21 24.81 -22.60
C GLY A 487 36.85 24.85 -21.91
N GLY A 488 35.84 24.16 -22.42
CA GLY A 488 34.45 24.13 -21.91
C GLY A 488 34.33 23.73 -20.44
N HIS A 489 35.26 22.87 -19.93
CA HIS A 489 35.31 22.50 -18.52
C HIS A 489 35.42 23.68 -17.53
N ARG A 490 35.75 24.90 -18.02
CA ARG A 490 35.84 26.14 -17.21
C ARG A 490 34.56 26.95 -17.26
N HIS A 491 33.61 26.65 -18.14
CA HIS A 491 32.48 27.54 -18.42
C HIS A 491 31.56 27.67 -17.20
N HIS A 492 31.28 26.62 -16.48
CA HIS A 492 30.49 26.65 -15.25
C HIS A 492 31.14 27.55 -14.17
N LEU A 493 32.48 27.48 -14.02
CA LEU A 493 33.20 28.37 -13.08
C LEU A 493 33.18 29.83 -13.53
N LYS A 494 33.25 30.10 -14.84
CA LYS A 494 33.08 31.46 -15.37
C LYS A 494 31.69 32.00 -15.12
N ALA A 495 30.64 31.17 -15.32
CA ALA A 495 29.28 31.56 -15.02
C ALA A 495 29.13 31.91 -13.53
N ILE A 496 29.60 31.06 -12.61
CA ILE A 496 29.61 31.34 -11.18
C ILE A 496 30.34 32.65 -10.87
N ASN A 497 31.56 32.84 -11.41
CA ASN A 497 32.36 34.04 -11.15
C ASN A 497 31.67 35.33 -11.66
N THR A 498 31.00 35.26 -12.80
CA THR A 498 30.22 36.36 -13.35
C THR A 498 29.09 36.76 -12.40
N ILE A 499 28.33 35.82 -11.88
CA ILE A 499 27.24 36.10 -10.93
C ILE A 499 27.80 36.63 -9.61
N ARG A 500 28.89 36.06 -9.11
CA ARG A 500 29.55 36.54 -7.89
C ARG A 500 29.99 38.00 -8.02
N ALA A 501 30.48 38.41 -9.18
CA ALA A 501 30.85 39.81 -9.47
C ALA A 501 29.63 40.75 -9.41
N HIS A 502 28.43 40.28 -9.72
CA HIS A 502 27.19 41.07 -9.65
C HIS A 502 26.49 40.95 -8.28
N GLY A 503 26.90 39.98 -7.45
CA GLY A 503 26.42 39.76 -6.09
C GLY A 503 25.15 38.92 -5.96
N SER A 504 24.33 38.77 -7.01
CA SER A 504 23.18 37.88 -7.06
C SER A 504 22.72 37.59 -8.48
N ILE A 505 21.93 36.53 -8.68
CA ILE A 505 21.28 36.21 -9.95
C ILE A 505 20.36 37.36 -10.38
N ALA A 506 19.55 37.88 -9.46
CA ALA A 506 18.61 38.97 -9.75
C ALA A 506 19.35 40.21 -10.30
N LYS A 507 20.43 40.64 -9.66
CA LYS A 507 21.22 41.79 -10.14
C LYS A 507 21.88 41.52 -11.48
N ALA A 508 22.31 40.28 -11.75
CA ALA A 508 22.88 39.92 -13.05
C ALA A 508 21.83 39.95 -14.18
N VAL A 509 20.59 39.57 -13.87
CA VAL A 509 19.45 39.71 -14.80
C VAL A 509 19.11 41.18 -15.06
N GLU A 510 19.04 41.99 -14.00
CA GLU A 510 18.79 43.46 -14.12
C GLU A 510 19.88 44.14 -14.94
N ALA A 511 21.13 43.76 -14.79
CA ALA A 511 22.26 44.26 -15.56
C ALA A 511 22.31 43.75 -17.01
N GLY A 512 21.39 42.85 -17.42
CA GLY A 512 21.34 42.29 -18.77
C GLY A 512 22.43 41.26 -19.05
N VAL A 513 23.10 40.72 -18.01
CA VAL A 513 24.16 39.70 -18.13
C VAL A 513 23.58 38.34 -18.39
N ILE A 514 22.42 38.03 -17.82
CA ILE A 514 21.64 36.83 -18.09
C ILE A 514 20.45 37.23 -18.98
N PRO A 515 20.49 36.95 -20.30
CA PRO A 515 19.47 37.44 -21.23
C PRO A 515 18.26 36.48 -21.36
N ASN A 516 18.37 35.24 -20.96
CA ASN A 516 17.34 34.21 -21.06
C ASN A 516 17.62 33.06 -20.08
N GLY A 517 16.77 32.03 -20.08
CA GLY A 517 16.93 30.82 -19.29
C GLY A 517 15.96 30.72 -18.10
N VAL A 518 16.03 29.62 -17.38
CA VAL A 518 15.14 29.32 -16.26
C VAL A 518 15.27 30.36 -15.15
N MET A 519 16.51 30.70 -14.76
CA MET A 519 16.76 31.66 -13.70
C MET A 519 16.35 33.09 -14.12
N TYR A 520 16.53 33.43 -15.41
CA TYR A 520 16.03 34.68 -15.96
C TYR A 520 14.52 34.81 -15.84
N GLU A 521 13.77 33.73 -16.22
CA GLU A 521 12.32 33.77 -16.16
C GLU A 521 11.81 33.78 -14.71
N CYS A 522 12.49 33.10 -13.79
CA CYS A 522 12.16 33.18 -12.36
C CYS A 522 12.24 34.61 -11.84
N VAL A 523 13.31 35.33 -12.17
CA VAL A 523 13.49 36.73 -11.75
C VAL A 523 12.47 37.66 -12.44
N LYS A 524 12.27 37.53 -13.75
CA LYS A 524 11.36 38.40 -14.53
C LYS A 524 9.90 38.25 -14.16
N ASN A 525 9.48 37.03 -13.80
CA ASN A 525 8.09 36.71 -13.45
C ASN A 525 7.87 36.69 -11.94
N ASN A 526 8.84 37.11 -11.12
CA ASN A 526 8.79 37.09 -9.65
C ASN A 526 8.45 35.70 -9.08
N VAL A 527 8.95 34.64 -9.71
CA VAL A 527 8.81 33.26 -9.22
C VAL A 527 9.93 32.98 -8.20
N PRO A 528 9.61 32.78 -6.92
CA PRO A 528 10.61 32.51 -5.90
C PRO A 528 11.31 31.18 -6.19
N PHE A 529 12.58 31.10 -5.81
CA PHE A 529 13.36 29.87 -5.92
C PHE A 529 14.26 29.70 -4.69
N CYS A 530 14.52 28.42 -4.35
CA CYS A 530 15.51 28.05 -3.35
C CYS A 530 16.49 27.05 -3.95
N LEU A 531 17.78 27.42 -3.93
CA LEU A 531 18.91 26.61 -4.41
C LEU A 531 19.66 26.04 -3.21
N ALA A 532 19.45 24.77 -2.88
CA ALA A 532 20.16 24.11 -1.78
C ALA A 532 21.60 23.77 -2.16
N GLY A 533 22.54 24.04 -1.28
CA GLY A 533 23.94 23.68 -1.44
C GLY A 533 24.23 22.21 -1.29
N SER A 534 25.44 21.83 -1.68
CA SER A 534 25.90 20.44 -1.62
C SER A 534 27.42 20.40 -1.37
N ILE A 535 27.91 19.29 -0.83
CA ILE A 535 29.36 19.05 -0.67
C ILE A 535 30.11 18.94 -2.02
N ARG A 536 29.39 18.92 -3.14
CA ARG A 536 29.95 18.88 -4.51
C ARG A 536 30.17 20.26 -5.12
N ASP A 537 29.71 21.34 -4.44
CA ASP A 537 29.73 22.67 -5.01
C ASP A 537 31.10 23.33 -4.87
N ASP A 538 31.82 23.49 -5.99
CA ASP A 538 33.13 24.08 -6.08
C ASP A 538 33.06 25.64 -6.19
N GLY A 539 32.53 26.28 -5.17
CA GLY A 539 32.28 27.72 -5.14
C GLY A 539 30.88 28.09 -5.63
N PRO A 540 29.85 27.91 -4.77
CA PRO A 540 28.44 28.06 -5.16
C PRO A 540 28.11 29.52 -5.55
N LEU A 541 26.99 29.68 -6.28
CA LEU A 541 26.38 30.98 -6.54
C LEU A 541 26.05 31.72 -5.23
N PRO A 542 26.06 33.05 -5.21
CA PRO A 542 25.70 33.82 -4.01
C PRO A 542 24.30 33.51 -3.47
N ASP A 543 23.38 33.18 -4.35
CA ASP A 543 21.98 32.86 -4.04
C ASP A 543 21.79 31.41 -3.52
N THR A 544 22.88 30.63 -3.38
CA THR A 544 22.80 29.24 -2.90
C THR A 544 22.76 29.20 -1.38
N GLN A 545 21.71 28.57 -0.82
CA GLN A 545 21.59 28.34 0.62
C GLN A 545 22.49 27.17 1.04
N MET A 546 23.67 27.48 1.61
CA MET A 546 24.64 26.47 2.03
C MET A 546 24.31 25.79 3.36
N ASP A 547 23.47 26.41 4.19
CA ASP A 547 22.92 25.77 5.38
C ASP A 547 21.74 24.90 4.97
N LEU A 548 21.96 23.59 4.93
CA LEU A 548 20.94 22.63 4.47
C LEU A 548 19.70 22.59 5.37
N ILE A 549 19.83 22.96 6.64
CA ILE A 549 18.71 23.04 7.57
C ILE A 549 17.81 24.23 7.20
N LYS A 550 18.43 25.38 6.90
CA LYS A 550 17.68 26.55 6.38
C LYS A 550 17.07 26.26 5.01
N ALA A 551 17.80 25.61 4.11
CA ALA A 551 17.27 25.21 2.81
C ALA A 551 16.03 24.33 2.92
N GLN A 552 16.01 23.38 3.88
CA GLN A 552 14.82 22.59 4.17
C GLN A 552 13.64 23.45 4.66
N THR A 553 13.90 24.45 5.48
CA THR A 553 12.85 25.35 5.99
C THR A 553 12.27 26.18 4.86
N GLU A 554 13.12 26.77 4.02
CA GLU A 554 12.71 27.54 2.83
C GLU A 554 11.93 26.67 1.84
N TYR A 555 12.35 25.41 1.63
CA TYR A 555 11.59 24.46 0.80
C TYR A 555 10.19 24.23 1.36
N ALA A 556 10.07 23.99 2.67
CA ALA A 556 8.78 23.76 3.32
C ALA A 556 7.85 24.96 3.21
N GLU A 557 8.38 26.19 3.36
CA GLU A 557 7.63 27.44 3.18
C GLU A 557 7.16 27.61 1.74
N LEU A 558 8.02 27.31 0.77
CA LEU A 558 7.67 27.39 -0.66
C LEU A 558 6.67 26.29 -1.08
N LEU A 559 6.54 25.21 -0.32
CA LEU A 559 5.55 24.16 -0.56
C LEU A 559 4.17 24.46 0.04
N GLU A 560 4.03 25.46 0.90
CA GLU A 560 2.74 25.82 1.48
C GLU A 560 1.71 26.19 0.41
N GLY A 561 0.52 25.55 0.48
CA GLY A 561 -0.57 25.80 -0.47
C GLY A 561 -0.39 25.19 -1.86
N THR A 562 0.61 24.33 -2.06
CA THR A 562 0.85 23.66 -3.34
C THR A 562 -0.23 22.63 -3.65
N GLU A 563 -0.68 22.60 -4.91
CA GLU A 563 -1.64 21.61 -5.43
C GLU A 563 -0.95 20.53 -6.27
N MET A 564 0.14 20.89 -6.98
CA MET A 564 0.93 19.96 -7.77
C MET A 564 2.43 20.24 -7.67
N ILE A 565 3.23 19.19 -7.70
CA ILE A 565 4.69 19.24 -7.75
C ILE A 565 5.18 18.47 -8.97
N LEU A 566 5.98 19.12 -9.82
CA LEU A 566 6.72 18.46 -10.89
C LEU A 566 8.16 18.21 -10.42
N MET A 567 8.54 16.94 -10.32
CA MET A 567 9.89 16.51 -9.92
C MET A 567 10.65 16.04 -11.15
N LEU A 568 11.67 16.81 -11.56
CA LEU A 568 12.32 16.69 -12.86
C LEU A 568 13.79 16.29 -12.70
N SER A 569 14.09 15.01 -12.91
CA SER A 569 15.45 14.43 -12.95
C SER A 569 16.36 14.84 -11.79
N THR A 570 15.84 14.74 -10.56
CA THR A 570 16.62 14.97 -9.33
C THR A 570 16.16 14.06 -8.19
N MET A 571 16.91 13.01 -7.88
CA MET A 571 16.54 12.07 -6.84
C MET A 571 16.57 12.70 -5.44
N LEU A 572 17.67 13.37 -5.07
CA LEU A 572 17.87 13.88 -3.71
C LEU A 572 16.84 14.95 -3.32
N HIS A 573 16.65 15.95 -4.18
CA HIS A 573 15.70 17.03 -3.92
C HIS A 573 14.25 16.52 -3.98
N SER A 574 13.93 15.62 -4.91
CA SER A 574 12.59 15.00 -5.01
C SER A 574 12.23 14.19 -3.75
N ILE A 575 13.17 13.42 -3.21
CA ILE A 575 12.95 12.70 -1.95
C ILE A 575 12.75 13.68 -0.78
N GLY A 576 13.59 14.71 -0.68
CA GLY A 576 13.45 15.74 0.35
C GLY A 576 12.12 16.46 0.29
N VAL A 577 11.69 16.87 -0.91
CA VAL A 577 10.39 17.52 -1.15
C VAL A 577 9.25 16.56 -0.85
N GLY A 578 9.31 15.29 -1.29
CA GLY A 578 8.30 14.29 -1.01
C GLY A 578 8.06 14.07 0.48
N ASN A 579 9.11 14.11 1.31
CA ASN A 579 9.00 14.02 2.77
C ASN A 579 8.29 15.22 3.42
N MET A 580 8.32 16.38 2.75
CA MET A 580 7.71 17.61 3.25
C MET A 580 6.29 17.82 2.73
N THR A 581 5.90 17.07 1.70
CA THR A 581 4.63 17.27 0.99
C THR A 581 3.48 16.60 1.74
N PRO A 582 2.41 17.33 2.09
CA PRO A 582 1.21 16.76 2.68
C PRO A 582 0.44 15.89 1.68
N ALA A 583 -0.42 14.99 2.18
CA ALA A 583 -1.37 14.26 1.35
C ALA A 583 -2.34 15.20 0.63
N GLY A 584 -2.73 14.83 -0.59
CA GLY A 584 -3.63 15.62 -1.43
C GLY A 584 -2.91 16.56 -2.39
N VAL A 585 -1.58 16.57 -2.38
CA VAL A 585 -0.76 17.25 -3.39
C VAL A 585 -0.39 16.26 -4.47
N LYS A 586 -0.69 16.56 -5.73
CA LYS A 586 -0.32 15.71 -6.87
C LYS A 586 1.17 15.80 -7.13
N MET A 587 1.86 14.67 -7.18
CA MET A 587 3.29 14.63 -7.49
C MET A 587 3.53 13.92 -8.81
N VAL A 588 4.21 14.58 -9.73
CA VAL A 588 4.64 14.00 -11.02
C VAL A 588 6.15 13.90 -11.01
N CYS A 589 6.67 12.67 -10.98
CA CYS A 589 8.11 12.40 -10.98
C CYS A 589 8.55 11.91 -12.35
N VAL A 590 9.44 12.65 -12.99
CA VAL A 590 10.01 12.34 -14.31
C VAL A 590 11.49 12.08 -14.16
N ASP A 591 11.91 10.85 -14.39
CA ASP A 591 13.32 10.46 -14.37
C ASP A 591 13.57 9.30 -15.34
N ILE A 592 14.74 9.26 -15.95
CA ILE A 592 15.16 8.15 -16.81
C ILE A 592 15.47 6.88 -15.98
N ASN A 593 15.78 7.05 -14.69
CA ASN A 593 16.08 5.95 -13.78
C ASN A 593 14.81 5.51 -13.03
N PRO A 594 14.28 4.31 -13.29
CA PRO A 594 13.06 3.83 -12.65
C PRO A 594 13.18 3.70 -11.11
N ALA A 595 14.40 3.53 -10.57
CA ALA A 595 14.60 3.45 -9.13
C ALA A 595 14.25 4.76 -8.39
N VAL A 596 14.37 5.92 -9.03
CA VAL A 596 13.97 7.22 -8.46
C VAL A 596 12.46 7.27 -8.30
N VAL A 597 11.76 6.87 -9.35
CA VAL A 597 10.29 6.85 -9.41
C VAL A 597 9.74 5.87 -8.39
N THR A 598 10.31 4.64 -8.30
CA THR A 598 9.89 3.62 -7.33
C THR A 598 10.07 4.11 -5.88
N LYS A 599 11.21 4.70 -5.54
CA LYS A 599 11.46 5.21 -4.18
C LYS A 599 10.47 6.29 -3.73
N LEU A 600 9.96 7.08 -4.64
CA LEU A 600 8.93 8.08 -4.33
C LEU A 600 7.55 7.45 -4.18
N SER A 601 7.23 6.43 -4.97
CA SER A 601 5.99 5.66 -4.86
C SER A 601 5.91 4.87 -3.55
N ASP A 602 7.02 4.28 -3.09
CA ASP A 602 7.09 3.47 -1.85
C ASP A 602 6.85 4.30 -0.57
N ARG A 603 6.97 5.63 -0.65
CA ARG A 603 6.77 6.52 0.49
C ARG A 603 5.31 6.91 0.75
N GLY A 604 4.36 6.17 0.18
CA GLY A 604 2.95 6.22 0.56
C GLY A 604 2.14 7.39 -0.01
N SER A 605 2.68 8.19 -0.94
CA SER A 605 1.88 9.19 -1.64
C SER A 605 0.98 8.50 -2.66
N VAL A 606 -0.29 8.37 -2.33
CA VAL A 606 -1.32 7.75 -3.19
C VAL A 606 -1.52 8.52 -4.51
N GLU A 607 -1.01 9.73 -4.60
CA GLU A 607 -1.20 10.66 -5.72
C GLU A 607 0.10 10.95 -6.50
N SER A 608 1.07 10.01 -6.47
CA SER A 608 2.30 10.15 -7.25
C SER A 608 2.21 9.46 -8.61
N VAL A 609 2.52 10.19 -9.67
CA VAL A 609 2.68 9.68 -11.04
C VAL A 609 4.15 9.57 -11.35
N GLY A 610 4.60 8.35 -11.62
CA GLY A 610 5.96 8.10 -12.08
C GLY A 610 6.04 7.98 -13.60
N VAL A 611 6.92 8.76 -14.22
CA VAL A 611 7.17 8.73 -15.67
C VAL A 611 8.63 8.40 -15.91
N VAL A 612 8.90 7.22 -16.45
CA VAL A 612 10.25 6.80 -16.80
C VAL A 612 10.53 7.22 -18.24
N THR A 613 11.16 8.37 -18.42
CA THR A 613 11.50 8.93 -19.74
C THR A 613 12.59 10.01 -19.62
N ASP A 614 13.10 10.46 -20.76
CA ASP A 614 13.94 11.65 -20.85
C ASP A 614 13.16 12.91 -20.47
N VAL A 615 13.72 13.73 -19.58
CA VAL A 615 13.04 14.92 -19.05
C VAL A 615 12.88 16.02 -20.09
N GLY A 616 13.81 16.17 -21.03
CA GLY A 616 13.71 17.12 -22.12
C GLY A 616 12.58 16.77 -23.07
N LEU A 617 12.46 15.48 -23.42
CA LEU A 617 11.34 14.96 -24.21
C LEU A 617 10.00 15.19 -23.49
N PHE A 618 9.91 14.85 -22.20
CA PHE A 618 8.69 15.07 -21.41
C PHE A 618 8.26 16.54 -21.43
N LEU A 619 9.17 17.46 -21.15
CA LEU A 619 8.89 18.89 -21.12
C LEU A 619 8.49 19.44 -22.50
N SER A 620 9.15 18.97 -23.57
CA SER A 620 8.79 19.33 -24.95
C SER A 620 7.35 18.91 -25.29
N LEU A 621 6.99 17.66 -24.99
CA LEU A 621 5.63 17.15 -25.21
C LEU A 621 4.60 17.89 -24.36
N LEU A 622 4.96 18.21 -23.11
CA LEU A 622 4.09 18.93 -22.18
C LEU A 622 3.74 20.33 -22.68
N VAL A 623 4.73 21.10 -23.13
CA VAL A 623 4.51 22.43 -23.72
C VAL A 623 3.65 22.32 -24.98
N GLN A 624 3.93 21.36 -25.88
CA GLN A 624 3.13 21.15 -27.08
C GLN A 624 1.65 20.83 -26.78
N GLN A 625 1.38 20.10 -25.69
CA GLN A 625 -0.01 19.82 -25.30
C GLN A 625 -0.68 21.03 -24.67
N LEU A 626 0.03 21.79 -23.84
CA LEU A 626 -0.50 23.03 -23.26
C LEU A 626 -0.85 24.06 -24.33
N ASP A 627 -0.05 24.19 -25.39
CA ASP A 627 -0.31 25.09 -26.52
C ASP A 627 -1.54 24.69 -27.33
N LYS A 628 -1.86 23.38 -27.40
CA LYS A 628 -3.09 22.87 -28.04
C LYS A 628 -4.37 23.17 -27.26
N LEU A 629 -4.27 23.36 -25.95
CA LEU A 629 -5.41 23.68 -25.10
C LEU A 629 -5.78 25.17 -25.29
N THR A 630 -6.71 25.46 -26.19
CA THR A 630 -7.06 26.83 -26.62
C THR A 630 -8.11 27.54 -25.76
N SER A 631 -8.82 26.81 -24.88
CA SER A 631 -9.89 27.39 -24.06
C SER A 631 -9.52 27.41 -22.57
N PRO A 632 -9.85 28.48 -21.79
CA PRO A 632 -9.76 28.43 -20.35
C PRO A 632 -10.63 27.30 -19.78
N TYR A 633 -10.18 26.72 -18.68
CA TYR A 633 -10.97 25.72 -17.95
C TYR A 633 -12.23 26.37 -17.38
N THR A 634 -13.40 25.95 -17.86
CA THR A 634 -14.69 26.32 -17.26
C THR A 634 -15.14 25.14 -16.37
N ALA A 635 -15.35 25.39 -15.09
CA ALA A 635 -15.73 24.39 -14.07
C ALA A 635 -17.09 23.72 -14.29
N GLU A 636 -17.77 24.01 -15.42
CA GLU A 636 -19.15 23.57 -15.71
C GLU A 636 -19.27 22.38 -16.66
N VAL A 637 -18.17 21.74 -17.05
CA VAL A 637 -18.27 20.55 -17.93
C VAL A 637 -17.55 19.39 -17.28
N ILE A 638 -18.22 18.73 -16.36
CA ILE A 638 -18.33 17.26 -16.21
C ILE A 638 -19.41 16.96 -15.17
#